data_3dc4dc2f927d9f1463c4f92e4978a88e
#
_entry.id   3dc4dc2f927d9f1463c4f92e4978a88e
#
_cell.length_a   1.000
_cell.length_b   1.000
_cell.length_c   1.000
_cell.angle_alpha   90.00
_cell.angle_beta   90.00
_cell.angle_gamma   90.00
#
_symmetry.space_group_name_H-M   'P 1'
#
loop_
_entity.id
_entity.type
_entity.pdbx_description
1 polymer ?
#
loop_
_entity_poly.entity_id
_entity_poly.type
_entity_poly.pdbx_seq_one_letter_code
_entity_poly.pdbx_strand_id
1 'polypeptide(L)'
;MSEILMLCILGIGIGGFYAILATGIVVGHKGSGLINLDQGALAMYPAYTFVTMRETGDMYFPWFDFFPGPIDIPYKLSLASTGVGALPSFLAAVFMSIILGIIVQMLIFGPLRNKPPISKIIGSLGALIYLTSLASYQFGSKSRFVDGVLPEGIWQNPFGLDGGIEYARLLLALIALIIGGGLAIYYKRSKMGLRTRAIEDSEIGGTLLGFSANKIATVNWLISTTITGIAGILALDFVTLTPTRYTLFVVPALGAALFGNLTSAWMATIGGILLGVFQSGAAGFTLKGWWPAWIPSEGLRQAIPLLVIIVIQFTKGYRLPVRGTRFADRQPRAPKPIRWKTLCTAIVCIAIWVLFTGSSVTQGRLITSTIAAILMLSSVVIIGYLGQLSLANLTFAGVAAYLSSRLAADGSVYGFSAFALEGPGLPSPIAMLLGVCIAVAVGLLIAIPAVRIRGLQLAVVTLAGAVAITEIVMGNESLIGKGAQSNLSVPPPQWFGVDITVDPSISRDRPTLIIFCCIWLLLCITAVVGIRNGVTGRKFLAVRSNERAASSLGVNVAGAKLLGFGIGSALAGVAGVLTAYQQTVLQITTWDALSGIGNVSLLFLGGVGHIGGAMIGALLTPAGLLSTTSSEGQILRTTASGALMIAIAIFRSDGLISLTDPIKKKLTQSRSSLFKQNTEVTKQ
;
A
#
# COMPACT_ATOMS: atom_id res chain seq x y z
N MET A 1 -11.36 -12.68 34.25
CA MET A 1 -10.43 -13.68 33.66
C MET A 1 -11.14 -14.57 32.65
N SER A 2 -12.32 -15.12 32.98
CA SER A 2 -13.14 -15.94 32.06
C SER A 2 -13.47 -15.27 30.74
N GLU A 3 -13.88 -13.98 30.74
CA GLU A 3 -14.20 -13.21 29.54
C GLU A 3 -13.00 -13.04 28.60
N ILE A 4 -11.81 -12.74 29.15
CA ILE A 4 -10.60 -12.59 28.34
C ILE A 4 -10.21 -13.93 27.71
N LEU A 5 -10.31 -15.02 28.47
CA LEU A 5 -10.06 -16.36 27.95
C LEU A 5 -11.02 -16.71 26.82
N MET A 6 -12.29 -16.38 26.98
CA MET A 6 -13.32 -16.56 25.96
C MET A 6 -12.98 -15.77 24.68
N LEU A 7 -12.60 -14.50 24.81
CA LEU A 7 -12.18 -13.68 23.67
C LEU A 7 -10.92 -14.23 23.00
N CYS A 8 -9.96 -14.75 23.76
CA CYS A 8 -8.79 -15.42 23.21
C CYS A 8 -9.18 -16.66 22.37
N ILE A 9 -10.15 -17.45 22.84
CA ILE A 9 -10.66 -18.62 22.11
C ILE A 9 -11.38 -18.18 20.83
N LEU A 10 -12.22 -17.13 20.91
CA LEU A 10 -12.88 -16.54 19.73
C LEU A 10 -11.88 -16.04 18.68
N GLY A 11 -10.70 -15.59 19.15
CA GLY A 11 -9.59 -15.16 18.28
C GLY A 11 -8.97 -16.26 17.44
N ILE A 12 -9.14 -17.53 17.83
CA ILE A 12 -8.59 -18.68 17.10
C ILE A 12 -9.14 -18.75 15.66
N GLY A 13 -10.41 -18.40 15.44
CA GLY A 13 -11.03 -18.41 14.11
C GLY A 13 -10.36 -17.45 13.15
N ILE A 14 -10.26 -16.16 13.51
CA ILE A 14 -9.57 -15.15 12.69
C ILE A 14 -8.08 -15.52 12.56
N GLY A 15 -7.48 -16.05 13.63
CA GLY A 15 -6.11 -16.55 13.61
C GLY A 15 -5.90 -17.70 12.62
N GLY A 16 -6.88 -18.60 12.46
CA GLY A 16 -6.89 -19.64 11.43
C GLY A 16 -6.85 -19.09 10.02
N PHE A 17 -7.62 -18.04 9.75
CA PHE A 17 -7.58 -17.32 8.46
C PHE A 17 -6.19 -16.71 8.19
N TYR A 18 -5.62 -15.99 9.15
CA TYR A 18 -4.26 -15.45 9.02
C TYR A 18 -3.23 -16.54 8.82
N ALA A 19 -3.38 -17.68 9.48
CA ALA A 19 -2.51 -18.82 9.35
C ALA A 19 -2.50 -19.40 7.93
N ILE A 20 -3.68 -19.57 7.32
CA ILE A 20 -3.78 -20.08 5.93
C ILE A 20 -3.17 -19.08 4.95
N LEU A 21 -3.48 -17.79 5.07
CA LEU A 21 -2.86 -16.74 4.24
C LEU A 21 -1.33 -16.70 4.41
N ALA A 22 -0.85 -16.80 5.65
CA ALA A 22 0.58 -16.79 5.94
C ALA A 22 1.30 -18.01 5.35
N THR A 23 0.68 -19.18 5.37
CA THR A 23 1.24 -20.38 4.71
C THR A 23 1.29 -20.19 3.20
N GLY A 24 0.28 -19.57 2.60
CA GLY A 24 0.29 -19.17 1.19
C GLY A 24 1.50 -18.27 0.87
N ILE A 25 1.74 -17.22 1.67
CA ILE A 25 2.89 -16.32 1.52
C ILE A 25 4.22 -17.09 1.62
N VAL A 26 4.37 -17.98 2.60
CA VAL A 26 5.59 -18.78 2.79
C VAL A 26 5.85 -19.69 1.58
N VAL A 27 4.81 -20.36 1.06
CA VAL A 27 4.93 -21.23 -0.12
C VAL A 27 5.32 -20.44 -1.36
N GLY A 28 4.69 -19.29 -1.62
CA GLY A 28 5.04 -18.40 -2.71
C GLY A 28 6.48 -17.88 -2.59
N HIS A 29 6.90 -17.51 -1.38
CA HIS A 29 8.27 -17.07 -1.11
C HIS A 29 9.30 -18.19 -1.37
N LYS A 30 9.03 -19.41 -0.95
CA LYS A 30 9.89 -20.57 -1.23
C LYS A 30 10.08 -20.82 -2.72
N GLY A 31 9.04 -20.62 -3.52
CA GLY A 31 9.11 -20.77 -4.98
C GLY A 31 9.91 -19.67 -5.67
N SER A 32 9.64 -18.41 -5.35
CA SER A 32 10.11 -17.23 -6.08
C SER A 32 11.20 -16.44 -5.37
N GLY A 33 11.37 -16.59 -4.05
CA GLY A 33 12.22 -15.73 -3.21
C GLY A 33 11.65 -14.32 -3.01
N LEU A 34 10.37 -14.12 -3.34
CA LEU A 34 9.68 -12.84 -3.26
C LEU A 34 8.65 -12.86 -2.14
N ILE A 35 8.51 -11.73 -1.45
CA ILE A 35 7.38 -11.51 -0.58
C ILE A 35 6.27 -10.92 -1.44
N ASN A 36 5.13 -11.60 -1.46
CA ASN A 36 3.99 -11.21 -2.24
C ASN A 36 3.05 -10.31 -1.43
N LEU A 37 2.83 -9.08 -1.89
CA LEU A 37 1.93 -8.12 -1.25
C LEU A 37 0.50 -8.19 -1.81
N ASP A 38 0.29 -8.83 -2.96
CA ASP A 38 -1.02 -9.00 -3.58
C ASP A 38 -1.81 -10.20 -3.05
N GLN A 39 -1.29 -10.90 -2.02
CA GLN A 39 -1.90 -12.10 -1.45
C GLN A 39 -3.35 -11.87 -0.97
N GLY A 40 -3.63 -10.69 -0.38
CA GLY A 40 -4.99 -10.33 0.02
C GLY A 40 -5.94 -10.17 -1.18
N ALA A 41 -5.47 -9.60 -2.27
CA ALA A 41 -6.25 -9.47 -3.51
C ALA A 41 -6.48 -10.83 -4.19
N LEU A 42 -5.49 -11.74 -4.10
CA LEU A 42 -5.62 -13.12 -4.57
C LEU A 42 -6.58 -13.96 -3.72
N ALA A 43 -6.79 -13.63 -2.45
CA ALA A 43 -7.83 -14.24 -1.61
C ALA A 43 -9.22 -13.67 -1.92
N MET A 44 -9.30 -12.38 -2.15
CA MET A 44 -10.53 -11.64 -2.40
C MET A 44 -11.27 -12.11 -3.65
N TYR A 45 -10.56 -12.23 -4.77
CA TYR A 45 -11.19 -12.49 -6.07
C TYR A 45 -11.92 -13.84 -6.12
N PRO A 46 -11.35 -14.97 -5.63
CA PRO A 46 -12.08 -16.23 -5.50
C PRO A 46 -13.27 -16.16 -4.53
N ALA A 47 -13.16 -15.36 -3.46
CA ALA A 47 -14.29 -15.14 -2.55
C ALA A 47 -15.47 -14.47 -3.29
N TYR A 48 -15.21 -13.44 -4.11
CA TYR A 48 -16.24 -12.86 -4.98
C TYR A 48 -16.80 -13.85 -5.99
N THR A 49 -15.95 -14.69 -6.60
CA THR A 49 -16.40 -15.74 -7.52
C THR A 49 -17.35 -16.72 -6.82
N PHE A 50 -17.05 -17.11 -5.58
CA PHE A 50 -17.93 -17.98 -4.78
C PHE A 50 -19.29 -17.33 -4.55
N VAL A 51 -19.30 -16.04 -4.15
CA VAL A 51 -20.53 -15.30 -3.88
C VAL A 51 -21.40 -15.15 -5.15
N THR A 52 -20.80 -14.71 -6.26
CA THR A 52 -21.54 -14.52 -7.51
C THR A 52 -22.07 -15.83 -8.09
N MET A 53 -21.32 -16.92 -7.95
CA MET A 53 -21.81 -18.25 -8.32
C MET A 53 -23.00 -18.69 -7.47
N ARG A 54 -23.01 -18.39 -6.16
CA ARG A 54 -24.15 -18.70 -5.29
C ARG A 54 -25.37 -17.84 -5.55
N GLU A 55 -25.18 -16.55 -5.85
CA GLU A 55 -26.28 -15.60 -6.04
C GLU A 55 -26.89 -15.67 -7.44
N THR A 56 -26.06 -15.69 -8.46
CA THR A 56 -26.49 -15.52 -9.86
C THR A 56 -26.07 -16.64 -10.81
N GLY A 57 -25.17 -17.56 -10.41
CA GLY A 57 -24.58 -18.57 -11.27
C GLY A 57 -23.54 -18.04 -12.25
N ASP A 58 -23.07 -16.79 -12.05
CA ASP A 58 -22.13 -16.12 -12.92
C ASP A 58 -20.68 -16.23 -12.40
N MET A 59 -19.75 -16.46 -13.32
CA MET A 59 -18.32 -16.47 -13.07
C MET A 59 -17.66 -15.32 -13.84
N TYR A 60 -16.97 -14.42 -13.14
CA TYR A 60 -16.28 -13.29 -13.74
C TYR A 60 -14.79 -13.59 -13.84
N PHE A 61 -14.19 -13.28 -15.00
CA PHE A 61 -12.76 -13.43 -15.23
C PHE A 61 -11.99 -12.15 -14.90
N PRO A 62 -10.69 -12.24 -14.58
CA PRO A 62 -9.88 -11.10 -14.10
C PRO A 62 -9.36 -10.22 -15.24
N TRP A 63 -10.22 -9.87 -16.20
CA TRP A 63 -9.94 -8.92 -17.29
C TRP A 63 -11.14 -8.07 -17.62
N PHE A 64 -10.90 -7.00 -18.35
CA PHE A 64 -11.94 -6.13 -18.90
C PHE A 64 -12.36 -6.59 -20.28
N ASP A 65 -13.55 -6.18 -20.67
CA ASP A 65 -13.95 -6.11 -22.06
C ASP A 65 -13.22 -4.92 -22.71
N PHE A 66 -12.02 -5.19 -23.24
CA PHE A 66 -11.19 -4.16 -23.86
C PHE A 66 -11.58 -3.84 -25.31
N PHE A 67 -12.34 -4.70 -25.94
CA PHE A 67 -12.69 -4.60 -27.34
C PHE A 67 -14.20 -4.72 -27.53
N PRO A 68 -14.96 -3.60 -27.43
CA PRO A 68 -16.34 -3.58 -27.90
C PRO A 68 -16.33 -3.74 -29.42
N GLY A 69 -16.43 -4.97 -29.92
CA GLY A 69 -16.34 -5.27 -31.33
C GLY A 69 -16.34 -6.77 -31.63
N PRO A 70 -15.99 -7.19 -32.87
CA PRO A 70 -16.16 -8.58 -33.32
C PRO A 70 -15.27 -9.62 -32.63
N ILE A 71 -14.35 -9.22 -31.73
CA ILE A 71 -13.54 -10.10 -30.87
C ILE A 71 -13.98 -9.85 -29.44
N ASP A 72 -15.12 -10.37 -29.06
CA ASP A 72 -15.64 -10.34 -27.70
C ASP A 72 -14.93 -11.44 -26.87
N ILE A 73 -14.02 -11.05 -25.98
CA ILE A 73 -13.44 -11.97 -25.00
C ILE A 73 -14.36 -11.95 -23.79
N PRO A 74 -15.15 -13.02 -23.55
CA PRO A 74 -16.14 -13.01 -22.51
C PRO A 74 -15.47 -12.81 -21.15
N TYR A 75 -15.75 -11.67 -20.48
CA TYR A 75 -15.33 -11.40 -19.12
C TYR A 75 -16.28 -12.02 -18.08
N LYS A 76 -17.46 -12.46 -18.52
CA LYS A 76 -18.52 -13.08 -17.74
C LYS A 76 -18.98 -14.37 -18.39
N LEU A 77 -18.99 -15.46 -17.63
CA LEU A 77 -19.52 -16.75 -18.03
C LEU A 77 -20.68 -17.12 -17.13
N SER A 78 -21.89 -17.19 -17.67
CA SER A 78 -23.07 -17.63 -16.93
C SER A 78 -23.17 -19.16 -17.05
N LEU A 79 -22.87 -19.87 -15.95
CA LEU A 79 -22.91 -21.33 -15.89
C LEU A 79 -24.31 -21.86 -15.54
N ALA A 80 -25.13 -21.03 -14.90
CA ALA A 80 -26.51 -21.35 -14.56
C ALA A 80 -27.38 -20.10 -14.65
N SER A 81 -28.67 -20.27 -14.84
CA SER A 81 -29.66 -19.19 -14.87
C SER A 81 -30.10 -18.72 -13.48
N THR A 82 -29.76 -19.48 -12.45
CA THR A 82 -30.04 -19.23 -11.05
C THR A 82 -28.81 -19.58 -10.22
N GLY A 83 -28.75 -19.09 -8.98
CA GLY A 83 -27.66 -19.39 -8.07
C GLY A 83 -27.40 -20.91 -7.90
N VAL A 84 -26.15 -21.25 -7.73
CA VAL A 84 -25.68 -22.65 -7.67
C VAL A 84 -25.40 -23.04 -6.21
N GLY A 85 -25.49 -24.33 -5.89
CA GLY A 85 -25.20 -24.84 -4.53
C GLY A 85 -23.79 -24.56 -4.04
N ALA A 86 -23.55 -24.66 -2.73
CA ALA A 86 -22.29 -24.30 -2.10
C ALA A 86 -21.07 -25.06 -2.64
N LEU A 87 -21.18 -26.38 -2.86
CA LEU A 87 -20.07 -27.22 -3.32
C LEU A 87 -19.60 -26.88 -4.75
N PRO A 88 -20.49 -26.77 -5.77
CA PRO A 88 -20.06 -26.35 -7.11
C PRO A 88 -19.51 -24.92 -7.12
N SER A 89 -20.07 -23.99 -6.34
CA SER A 89 -19.56 -22.62 -6.20
C SER A 89 -18.15 -22.60 -5.59
N PHE A 90 -17.89 -23.45 -4.58
CA PHE A 90 -16.58 -23.64 -4.00
C PHE A 90 -15.56 -24.16 -5.03
N LEU A 91 -15.92 -25.17 -5.80
CA LEU A 91 -15.05 -25.73 -6.84
C LEU A 91 -14.74 -24.71 -7.94
N ALA A 92 -15.74 -23.93 -8.38
CA ALA A 92 -15.55 -22.84 -9.34
C ALA A 92 -14.60 -21.75 -8.79
N ALA A 93 -14.73 -21.37 -7.53
CA ALA A 93 -13.87 -20.40 -6.90
C ALA A 93 -12.42 -20.91 -6.71
N VAL A 94 -12.22 -22.18 -6.37
CA VAL A 94 -10.90 -22.82 -6.33
C VAL A 94 -10.29 -22.87 -7.73
N PHE A 95 -11.08 -23.20 -8.77
CA PHE A 95 -10.63 -23.16 -10.15
C PHE A 95 -10.21 -21.74 -10.57
N MET A 96 -10.96 -20.71 -10.17
CA MET A 96 -10.58 -19.30 -10.37
C MET A 96 -9.25 -18.97 -9.69
N SER A 97 -8.99 -19.49 -8.49
CA SER A 97 -7.71 -19.30 -7.81
C SER A 97 -6.52 -19.86 -8.60
N ILE A 98 -6.71 -21.01 -9.26
CA ILE A 98 -5.70 -21.62 -10.12
C ILE A 98 -5.46 -20.76 -11.37
N ILE A 99 -6.54 -20.29 -12.02
CA ILE A 99 -6.45 -19.40 -13.19
C ILE A 99 -5.70 -18.12 -12.83
N LEU A 100 -6.08 -17.47 -11.72
CA LEU A 100 -5.38 -16.28 -11.23
C LEU A 100 -3.89 -16.55 -10.97
N GLY A 101 -3.59 -17.70 -10.36
CA GLY A 101 -2.22 -18.13 -10.12
C GLY A 101 -1.40 -18.26 -11.40
N ILE A 102 -1.99 -18.84 -12.45
CA ILE A 102 -1.35 -18.97 -13.77
C ILE A 102 -1.13 -17.59 -14.40
N ILE A 103 -2.17 -16.75 -14.43
CA ILE A 103 -2.11 -15.41 -15.03
C ILE A 103 -1.03 -14.56 -14.34
N VAL A 104 -1.07 -14.47 -13.03
CA VAL A 104 -0.12 -13.65 -12.24
C VAL A 104 1.30 -14.19 -12.39
N GLN A 105 1.49 -15.50 -12.37
CA GLN A 105 2.80 -16.11 -12.59
C GLN A 105 3.34 -15.84 -14.00
N MET A 106 2.53 -16.03 -15.02
CA MET A 106 2.96 -15.88 -16.41
C MET A 106 3.20 -14.42 -16.79
N LEU A 107 2.26 -13.54 -16.43
CA LEU A 107 2.29 -12.14 -16.85
C LEU A 107 3.18 -11.27 -15.96
N ILE A 108 3.31 -11.57 -14.67
CA ILE A 108 3.97 -10.69 -13.72
C ILE A 108 5.30 -11.30 -13.23
N PHE A 109 5.23 -12.40 -12.48
CA PHE A 109 6.39 -12.90 -11.76
C PHE A 109 7.41 -13.66 -12.64
N GLY A 110 6.96 -14.31 -13.70
CA GLY A 110 7.84 -14.93 -14.68
C GLY A 110 8.79 -13.91 -15.34
N PRO A 111 8.28 -12.85 -15.98
CA PRO A 111 9.12 -11.79 -16.59
C PRO A 111 9.95 -11.02 -15.56
N LEU A 112 9.48 -10.86 -14.33
CA LEU A 112 10.18 -10.11 -13.27
C LEU A 112 11.27 -10.91 -12.56
N ARG A 113 11.39 -12.22 -12.81
CA ARG A 113 12.31 -13.09 -12.08
C ARG A 113 13.74 -12.59 -12.06
N ASN A 114 14.27 -12.16 -13.22
CA ASN A 114 15.64 -11.68 -13.38
C ASN A 114 15.79 -10.16 -13.19
N LYS A 115 14.74 -9.48 -12.72
CA LYS A 115 14.76 -8.04 -12.47
C LYS A 115 15.17 -7.71 -11.03
N PRO A 116 15.61 -6.46 -10.77
CA PRO A 116 15.94 -6.01 -9.42
C PRO A 116 14.79 -6.22 -8.43
N PRO A 117 15.07 -6.42 -7.12
CA PRO A 117 14.04 -6.64 -6.11
C PRO A 117 12.94 -5.58 -6.09
N ILE A 118 13.29 -4.31 -6.33
CA ILE A 118 12.33 -3.19 -6.39
C ILE A 118 11.31 -3.39 -7.51
N SER A 119 11.72 -3.81 -8.71
CA SER A 119 10.80 -4.07 -9.83
C SER A 119 9.79 -5.17 -9.50
N LYS A 120 10.20 -6.18 -8.72
CA LYS A 120 9.33 -7.28 -8.29
C LYS A 120 8.25 -6.80 -7.31
N ILE A 121 8.64 -5.90 -6.39
CA ILE A 121 7.71 -5.25 -5.47
C ILE A 121 6.70 -4.39 -6.24
N ILE A 122 7.19 -3.61 -7.20
CA ILE A 122 6.34 -2.79 -8.07
C ILE A 122 5.32 -3.65 -8.80
N GLY A 123 5.74 -4.80 -9.34
CA GLY A 123 4.85 -5.76 -10.00
C GLY A 123 3.77 -6.31 -9.06
N SER A 124 4.14 -6.69 -7.83
CA SER A 124 3.19 -7.17 -6.81
C SER A 124 2.19 -6.07 -6.39
N LEU A 125 2.67 -4.84 -6.16
CA LEU A 125 1.78 -3.71 -5.86
C LEU A 125 0.87 -3.37 -7.05
N GLY A 126 1.39 -3.47 -8.28
CA GLY A 126 0.59 -3.31 -9.49
C GLY A 126 -0.53 -4.36 -9.60
N ALA A 127 -0.22 -5.63 -9.30
CA ALA A 127 -1.21 -6.72 -9.24
C ALA A 127 -2.28 -6.46 -8.17
N LEU A 128 -1.86 -6.02 -6.98
CA LEU A 128 -2.76 -5.68 -5.89
C LEU A 128 -3.76 -4.59 -6.31
N ILE A 129 -3.28 -3.47 -6.88
CA ILE A 129 -4.13 -2.36 -7.31
C ILE A 129 -5.02 -2.79 -8.47
N TYR A 130 -4.47 -3.51 -9.46
CA TYR A 130 -5.22 -4.00 -10.59
C TYR A 130 -6.40 -4.87 -10.15
N LEU A 131 -6.14 -5.91 -9.35
CA LEU A 131 -7.17 -6.84 -8.89
C LEU A 131 -8.20 -6.17 -7.97
N THR A 132 -7.76 -5.29 -7.06
CA THR A 132 -8.68 -4.60 -6.15
C THR A 132 -9.59 -3.62 -6.90
N SER A 133 -9.04 -2.85 -7.84
CA SER A 133 -9.84 -1.92 -8.65
C SER A 133 -10.75 -2.65 -9.61
N LEU A 134 -10.27 -3.74 -10.22
CA LEU A 134 -11.09 -4.59 -11.10
C LEU A 134 -12.25 -5.22 -10.34
N ALA A 135 -12.01 -5.72 -9.12
CA ALA A 135 -13.08 -6.25 -8.28
C ALA A 135 -14.11 -5.16 -7.91
N SER A 136 -13.66 -3.93 -7.62
CA SER A 136 -14.56 -2.81 -7.39
C SER A 136 -15.39 -2.43 -8.62
N TYR A 137 -14.85 -2.63 -9.83
CA TYR A 137 -15.56 -2.42 -11.08
C TYR A 137 -16.61 -3.53 -11.35
N GLN A 138 -16.19 -4.79 -11.24
CA GLN A 138 -17.04 -5.94 -11.60
C GLN A 138 -18.10 -6.25 -10.53
N PHE A 139 -17.76 -6.12 -9.24
CA PHE A 139 -18.61 -6.54 -8.13
C PHE A 139 -19.18 -5.37 -7.32
N GLY A 140 -18.69 -4.15 -7.56
CA GLY A 140 -19.03 -2.96 -6.79
C GLY A 140 -18.23 -2.84 -5.49
N SER A 141 -18.37 -1.67 -4.84
CA SER A 141 -17.65 -1.37 -3.58
C SER A 141 -18.49 -1.60 -2.32
N LYS A 142 -19.76 -2.05 -2.48
CA LYS A 142 -20.65 -2.32 -1.34
C LYS A 142 -20.19 -3.56 -0.59
N SER A 143 -20.34 -3.53 0.73
CA SER A 143 -20.10 -4.71 1.57
C SER A 143 -21.19 -5.77 1.31
N ARG A 144 -20.76 -7.02 1.13
CA ARG A 144 -21.64 -8.17 0.98
C ARG A 144 -21.50 -9.08 2.18
N PHE A 145 -22.63 -9.46 2.76
CA PHE A 145 -22.75 -10.54 3.71
C PHE A 145 -23.34 -11.73 2.98
N VAL A 146 -22.69 -12.87 3.05
CA VAL A 146 -23.12 -14.09 2.40
C VAL A 146 -22.86 -15.24 3.36
N ASP A 147 -23.80 -16.15 3.45
CA ASP A 147 -23.63 -17.38 4.21
C ASP A 147 -22.42 -18.16 3.67
N GLY A 148 -21.47 -18.43 4.52
CA GLY A 148 -20.24 -19.10 4.19
C GLY A 148 -20.41 -20.59 3.87
N VAL A 149 -19.30 -21.31 3.94
CA VAL A 149 -19.25 -22.76 3.63
C VAL A 149 -19.21 -23.58 4.93
N LEU A 150 -18.83 -22.95 6.02
CA LEU A 150 -18.63 -23.64 7.29
C LEU A 150 -19.96 -23.91 7.99
N PRO A 151 -20.08 -25.01 8.78
CA PRO A 151 -21.30 -25.37 9.45
C PRO A 151 -21.71 -24.34 10.50
N GLU A 152 -22.96 -23.98 10.49
CA GLU A 152 -23.60 -23.12 11.48
C GLU A 152 -23.77 -23.88 12.81
N GLY A 153 -23.68 -23.16 13.91
CA GLY A 153 -23.92 -23.68 15.26
C GLY A 153 -22.98 -23.10 16.30
N ILE A 154 -23.43 -23.10 17.54
CA ILE A 154 -22.71 -22.51 18.66
C ILE A 154 -22.55 -23.57 19.75
N TRP A 155 -21.31 -23.81 20.16
CA TRP A 155 -20.99 -24.57 21.36
C TRP A 155 -21.18 -23.67 22.58
N GLN A 156 -22.28 -23.86 23.30
CA GLN A 156 -22.58 -23.08 24.48
C GLN A 156 -21.73 -23.52 25.68
N ASN A 157 -21.31 -22.55 26.48
CA ASN A 157 -20.54 -22.74 27.72
C ASN A 157 -19.33 -23.68 27.57
N PRO A 158 -18.44 -23.48 26.59
CA PRO A 158 -17.26 -24.31 26.41
C PRO A 158 -16.36 -24.21 27.65
N PHE A 159 -15.97 -25.35 28.18
CA PHE A 159 -15.12 -25.43 29.37
C PHE A 159 -15.69 -24.75 30.63
N GLY A 160 -17.02 -24.56 30.74
CA GLY A 160 -17.67 -23.85 31.85
C GLY A 160 -17.48 -22.32 31.82
N LEU A 161 -17.09 -21.76 30.68
CA LEU A 161 -16.99 -20.32 30.45
C LEU A 161 -18.36 -19.78 29.98
N ASP A 162 -18.77 -18.64 30.51
CA ASP A 162 -19.98 -17.95 30.04
C ASP A 162 -19.78 -17.45 28.62
N GLY A 163 -20.62 -17.92 27.68
CA GLY A 163 -20.58 -17.54 26.27
C GLY A 163 -20.66 -18.73 25.32
N GLY A 164 -20.60 -18.47 24.02
CA GLY A 164 -20.67 -19.47 22.96
C GLY A 164 -19.54 -19.34 21.95
N ILE A 165 -19.05 -20.47 21.46
CA ILE A 165 -18.05 -20.51 20.36
C ILE A 165 -18.73 -21.08 19.12
N GLU A 166 -18.69 -20.35 18.02
CA GLU A 166 -19.14 -20.84 16.72
C GLU A 166 -18.27 -22.02 16.25
N TYR A 167 -18.89 -23.13 15.85
CA TYR A 167 -18.17 -24.28 15.31
C TYR A 167 -17.29 -23.92 14.11
N ALA A 168 -17.73 -22.97 13.28
CA ALA A 168 -17.00 -22.45 12.15
C ALA A 168 -15.60 -21.94 12.52
N ARG A 169 -15.44 -21.28 13.69
CA ARG A 169 -14.12 -20.78 14.17
C ARG A 169 -13.14 -21.90 14.50
N LEU A 170 -13.61 -22.93 15.16
CA LEU A 170 -12.79 -24.08 15.52
C LEU A 170 -12.40 -24.89 14.29
N LEU A 171 -13.36 -25.07 13.36
CA LEU A 171 -13.13 -25.79 12.12
C LEU A 171 -12.13 -25.05 11.22
N LEU A 172 -12.22 -23.73 11.10
CA LEU A 172 -11.26 -22.93 10.35
C LEU A 172 -9.83 -23.07 10.91
N ALA A 173 -9.68 -23.04 12.23
CA ALA A 173 -8.39 -23.27 12.87
C ALA A 173 -7.87 -24.69 12.63
N LEU A 174 -8.73 -25.70 12.68
CA LEU A 174 -8.36 -27.08 12.36
C LEU A 174 -7.92 -27.23 10.91
N ILE A 175 -8.66 -26.63 9.96
CA ILE A 175 -8.27 -26.59 8.54
C ILE A 175 -6.91 -25.91 8.37
N ALA A 176 -6.66 -24.81 9.07
CA ALA A 176 -5.36 -24.12 9.05
C ALA A 176 -4.22 -25.03 9.52
N LEU A 177 -4.42 -25.77 10.62
CA LEU A 177 -3.45 -26.73 11.13
C LEU A 177 -3.20 -27.90 10.17
N ILE A 178 -4.26 -28.42 9.54
CA ILE A 178 -4.16 -29.48 8.51
C ILE A 178 -3.38 -29.00 7.30
N ILE A 179 -3.69 -27.80 6.78
CA ILE A 179 -2.99 -27.20 5.62
C ILE A 179 -1.53 -26.93 5.98
N GLY A 180 -1.25 -26.27 7.10
CA GLY A 180 0.12 -25.95 7.53
C GLY A 180 0.97 -27.18 7.84
N GLY A 181 0.40 -28.16 8.56
CA GLY A 181 1.04 -29.43 8.85
C GLY A 181 1.26 -30.29 7.60
N GLY A 182 0.24 -30.39 6.73
CA GLY A 182 0.33 -31.08 5.46
C GLY A 182 1.41 -30.49 4.53
N LEU A 183 1.50 -29.16 4.44
CA LEU A 183 2.56 -28.49 3.69
C LEU A 183 3.93 -28.71 4.31
N ALA A 184 4.05 -28.70 5.63
CA ALA A 184 5.32 -28.99 6.31
C ALA A 184 5.81 -30.40 5.99
N ILE A 185 4.91 -31.38 6.01
CA ILE A 185 5.21 -32.77 5.64
C ILE A 185 5.54 -32.87 4.14
N TYR A 186 4.76 -32.21 3.28
CA TYR A 186 4.99 -32.18 1.83
C TYR A 186 6.39 -31.67 1.51
N TYR A 187 6.77 -30.50 2.03
CA TYR A 187 8.11 -29.94 1.79
C TYR A 187 9.24 -30.76 2.42
N LYS A 188 8.97 -31.50 3.51
CA LYS A 188 9.98 -32.34 4.15
C LYS A 188 10.19 -33.69 3.43
N ARG A 189 9.12 -34.32 2.92
CA ARG A 189 9.16 -35.71 2.42
C ARG A 189 9.03 -35.85 0.89
N SER A 190 8.43 -34.88 0.19
CA SER A 190 8.23 -35.02 -1.25
C SER A 190 9.48 -34.70 -2.08
N LYS A 191 9.60 -35.33 -3.25
CA LYS A 191 10.64 -35.00 -4.26
C LYS A 191 10.58 -33.53 -4.68
N MET A 192 9.39 -32.95 -4.78
CA MET A 192 9.19 -31.56 -5.12
C MET A 192 9.65 -30.63 -4.00
N GLY A 193 9.37 -30.99 -2.74
CA GLY A 193 9.88 -30.25 -1.58
C GLY A 193 11.40 -30.23 -1.51
N LEU A 194 12.07 -31.35 -1.81
CA LEU A 194 13.52 -31.41 -1.88
C LEU A 194 14.09 -30.48 -2.97
N ARG A 195 13.51 -30.52 -4.17
CA ARG A 195 13.89 -29.64 -5.29
C ARG A 195 13.66 -28.16 -4.96
N THR A 196 12.56 -27.83 -4.27
CA THR A 196 12.26 -26.48 -3.84
C THR A 196 13.33 -25.96 -2.87
N ARG A 197 13.72 -26.78 -1.86
CA ARG A 197 14.80 -26.43 -0.91
C ARG A 197 16.14 -26.25 -1.60
N ALA A 198 16.50 -27.14 -2.53
CA ALA A 198 17.76 -27.02 -3.29
C ALA A 198 17.84 -25.70 -4.09
N ILE A 199 16.74 -25.26 -4.69
CA ILE A 199 16.67 -23.96 -5.38
C ILE A 199 16.59 -22.80 -4.39
N GLU A 200 15.96 -22.97 -3.23
CA GLU A 200 15.91 -21.99 -2.15
C GLU A 200 17.33 -21.68 -1.63
N ASP A 201 18.16 -22.70 -1.45
CA ASP A 201 19.55 -22.54 -1.01
C ASP A 201 20.43 -21.92 -2.09
N SER A 202 20.38 -22.45 -3.32
CA SER A 202 21.15 -21.96 -4.46
C SER A 202 20.42 -22.22 -5.78
N GLU A 203 19.95 -21.15 -6.43
CA GLU A 203 19.30 -21.27 -7.74
C GLU A 203 20.27 -21.79 -8.82
N ILE A 204 21.52 -21.35 -8.77
CA ILE A 204 22.57 -21.79 -9.70
C ILE A 204 22.89 -23.26 -9.43
N GLY A 205 23.09 -23.66 -8.18
CA GLY A 205 23.35 -25.05 -7.80
C GLY A 205 22.20 -25.99 -8.21
N GLY A 206 20.95 -25.57 -7.99
CA GLY A 206 19.78 -26.33 -8.42
C GLY A 206 19.67 -26.51 -9.93
N THR A 207 20.00 -25.46 -10.71
CA THR A 207 20.01 -25.55 -12.19
C THR A 207 21.15 -26.42 -12.72
N LEU A 208 22.30 -26.41 -12.09
CA LEU A 208 23.41 -27.32 -12.43
C LEU A 208 23.06 -28.78 -12.18
N LEU A 209 22.20 -29.06 -11.18
CA LEU A 209 21.64 -30.39 -10.91
C LEU A 209 20.48 -30.76 -11.87
N GLY A 210 20.20 -29.96 -12.89
CA GLY A 210 19.17 -30.22 -13.88
C GLY A 210 17.75 -29.82 -13.45
N PHE A 211 17.57 -29.09 -12.34
CA PHE A 211 16.23 -28.63 -11.90
C PHE A 211 15.84 -27.35 -12.60
N SER A 212 14.66 -27.33 -13.22
CA SER A 212 14.08 -26.12 -13.81
C SER A 212 13.50 -25.25 -12.69
N ALA A 213 14.22 -24.17 -12.38
CA ALA A 213 13.81 -23.20 -11.36
C ALA A 213 12.46 -22.52 -11.72
N ASN A 214 12.15 -22.34 -13.02
CA ASN A 214 10.85 -21.80 -13.45
C ASN A 214 9.70 -22.74 -13.14
N LYS A 215 9.81 -24.03 -13.48
CA LYS A 215 8.75 -25.01 -13.20
C LYS A 215 8.48 -25.13 -11.70
N ILE A 216 9.54 -25.14 -10.89
CA ILE A 216 9.41 -25.23 -9.43
C ILE A 216 8.75 -23.97 -8.85
N ALA A 217 9.13 -22.79 -9.33
CA ALA A 217 8.49 -21.54 -8.92
C ALA A 217 7.00 -21.53 -9.30
N THR A 218 6.65 -21.97 -10.52
CA THR A 218 5.25 -22.02 -10.97
C THR A 218 4.40 -22.97 -10.12
N VAL A 219 4.89 -24.17 -9.80
CA VAL A 219 4.16 -25.11 -8.96
C VAL A 219 3.94 -24.57 -7.55
N ASN A 220 4.99 -24.01 -6.92
CA ASN A 220 4.84 -23.41 -5.60
C ASN A 220 3.89 -22.20 -5.63
N TRP A 221 3.91 -21.43 -6.71
CA TRP A 221 3.00 -20.32 -6.89
C TRP A 221 1.54 -20.76 -7.00
N LEU A 222 1.27 -21.79 -7.79
CA LEU A 222 -0.09 -22.37 -7.92
C LEU A 222 -0.59 -22.92 -6.57
N ILE A 223 0.25 -23.61 -5.82
CA ILE A 223 -0.10 -24.08 -4.47
C ILE A 223 -0.41 -22.88 -3.56
N SER A 224 0.41 -21.83 -3.61
CA SER A 224 0.22 -20.61 -2.83
C SER A 224 -1.13 -19.95 -3.13
N THR A 225 -1.42 -19.69 -4.41
CA THR A 225 -2.66 -18.99 -4.82
C THR A 225 -3.92 -19.82 -4.54
N THR A 226 -3.85 -21.13 -4.72
CA THR A 226 -4.97 -22.02 -4.40
C THR A 226 -5.29 -22.01 -2.92
N ILE A 227 -4.27 -22.13 -2.05
CA ILE A 227 -4.45 -22.08 -0.59
C ILE A 227 -5.00 -20.71 -0.17
N THR A 228 -4.49 -19.64 -0.77
CA THR A 228 -4.94 -18.26 -0.52
C THR A 228 -6.39 -18.07 -0.93
N GLY A 229 -6.81 -18.59 -2.08
CA GLY A 229 -8.20 -18.54 -2.52
C GLY A 229 -9.14 -19.31 -1.59
N ILE A 230 -8.73 -20.50 -1.17
CA ILE A 230 -9.48 -21.28 -0.15
C ILE A 230 -9.62 -20.46 1.14
N ALA A 231 -8.55 -19.81 1.60
CA ALA A 231 -8.62 -18.95 2.78
C ALA A 231 -9.65 -17.81 2.59
N GLY A 232 -9.64 -17.17 1.42
CA GLY A 232 -10.60 -16.10 1.12
C GLY A 232 -12.06 -16.54 1.15
N ILE A 233 -12.37 -17.74 0.66
CA ILE A 233 -13.72 -18.31 0.69
C ILE A 233 -14.13 -18.64 2.13
N LEU A 234 -13.25 -19.29 2.89
CA LEU A 234 -13.53 -19.68 4.27
C LEU A 234 -13.64 -18.48 5.23
N ALA A 235 -13.11 -17.32 4.85
CA ALA A 235 -13.20 -16.10 5.64
C ALA A 235 -14.58 -15.41 5.55
N LEU A 236 -15.43 -15.78 4.59
CA LEU A 236 -16.75 -15.17 4.38
C LEU A 236 -17.67 -15.29 5.61
N ASP A 237 -17.50 -16.35 6.40
CA ASP A 237 -18.26 -16.56 7.64
C ASP A 237 -17.94 -15.53 8.74
N PHE A 238 -16.78 -14.86 8.68
CA PHE A 238 -16.28 -13.99 9.76
C PHE A 238 -16.04 -12.57 9.34
N VAL A 239 -15.90 -12.34 8.04
CA VAL A 239 -15.47 -11.05 7.50
C VAL A 239 -16.36 -10.64 6.33
N THR A 240 -16.92 -9.43 6.44
CA THR A 240 -17.65 -8.82 5.33
C THR A 240 -16.79 -8.70 4.09
N LEU A 241 -17.29 -9.17 2.96
CA LEU A 241 -16.58 -9.11 1.68
C LEU A 241 -16.61 -7.68 1.13
N THR A 242 -15.46 -7.01 1.18
CA THR A 242 -15.21 -5.75 0.50
C THR A 242 -13.82 -5.78 -0.14
N PRO A 243 -13.61 -5.15 -1.30
CA PRO A 243 -12.31 -5.20 -1.99
C PRO A 243 -11.16 -4.70 -1.11
N THR A 244 -11.36 -3.63 -0.36
CA THR A 244 -10.33 -2.98 0.46
C THR A 244 -9.99 -3.79 1.71
N ARG A 245 -10.97 -4.27 2.45
CA ARG A 245 -10.73 -5.02 3.71
C ARG A 245 -9.98 -6.32 3.47
N TYR A 246 -10.42 -7.11 2.47
CA TYR A 246 -9.74 -8.37 2.13
C TYR A 246 -8.28 -8.16 1.73
N THR A 247 -8.00 -7.10 1.00
CA THR A 247 -6.64 -6.77 0.56
C THR A 247 -5.73 -6.44 1.74
N LEU A 248 -6.23 -5.77 2.79
CA LEU A 248 -5.46 -5.40 3.97
C LEU A 248 -5.11 -6.57 4.89
N PHE A 249 -5.78 -7.72 4.78
CA PHE A 249 -5.42 -8.92 5.54
C PHE A 249 -4.02 -9.47 5.19
N VAL A 250 -3.41 -8.99 4.13
CA VAL A 250 -2.00 -9.29 3.87
C VAL A 250 -1.09 -8.84 5.01
N VAL A 251 -1.44 -7.78 5.76
CA VAL A 251 -0.62 -7.23 6.85
C VAL A 251 -0.48 -8.23 8.01
N PRO A 252 -1.57 -8.69 8.68
CA PRO A 252 -1.46 -9.71 9.71
C PRO A 252 -0.88 -11.04 9.18
N ALA A 253 -1.22 -11.43 7.95
CA ALA A 253 -0.66 -12.64 7.33
C ALA A 253 0.86 -12.55 7.15
N LEU A 254 1.40 -11.38 6.77
CA LEU A 254 2.85 -11.15 6.71
C LEU A 254 3.49 -11.20 8.10
N GLY A 255 2.84 -10.66 9.13
CA GLY A 255 3.30 -10.79 10.52
C GLY A 255 3.43 -12.27 10.93
N ALA A 256 2.42 -13.07 10.64
CA ALA A 256 2.42 -14.50 10.88
C ALA A 256 3.47 -15.25 10.04
N ALA A 257 3.66 -14.89 8.77
CA ALA A 257 4.68 -15.47 7.91
C ALA A 257 6.11 -15.18 8.39
N LEU A 258 6.35 -13.96 8.91
CA LEU A 258 7.62 -13.57 9.52
C LEU A 258 7.90 -14.33 10.82
N PHE A 259 6.87 -14.72 11.60
CA PHE A 259 7.04 -15.59 12.73
C PHE A 259 7.73 -16.91 12.33
N GLY A 260 7.39 -17.47 11.16
CA GLY A 260 8.04 -18.60 10.52
C GLY A 260 9.31 -18.28 9.73
N ASN A 261 9.87 -17.06 9.82
CA ASN A 261 11.01 -16.58 9.02
C ASN A 261 10.82 -16.73 7.50
N LEU A 262 9.59 -16.75 7.01
CA LEU A 262 9.23 -17.02 5.60
C LEU A 262 9.74 -18.39 5.07
N THR A 263 10.26 -19.25 5.93
CA THR A 263 10.84 -20.56 5.56
C THR A 263 10.01 -21.74 6.06
N SER A 264 9.32 -21.59 7.20
CA SER A 264 8.53 -22.66 7.81
C SER A 264 7.03 -22.39 7.72
N ALA A 265 6.31 -23.18 6.92
CA ALA A 265 4.85 -23.11 6.84
C ALA A 265 4.18 -23.43 8.19
N TRP A 266 4.72 -24.42 8.94
CA TRP A 266 4.19 -24.79 10.24
C TRP A 266 4.29 -23.67 11.28
N MET A 267 5.46 -23.01 11.36
CA MET A 267 5.63 -21.88 12.28
C MET A 267 4.82 -20.67 11.88
N ALA A 268 4.59 -20.44 10.57
CA ALA A 268 3.70 -19.41 10.09
C ALA A 268 2.23 -19.69 10.47
N THR A 269 1.81 -20.97 10.42
CA THR A 269 0.47 -21.38 10.89
C THR A 269 0.29 -21.08 12.38
N ILE A 270 1.24 -21.49 13.22
CA ILE A 270 1.21 -21.20 14.66
C ILE A 270 1.19 -19.68 14.90
N GLY A 271 2.06 -18.95 14.18
CA GLY A 271 2.13 -17.47 14.26
C GLY A 271 0.81 -16.81 13.92
N GLY A 272 0.08 -17.29 12.90
CA GLY A 272 -1.23 -16.76 12.50
C GLY A 272 -2.29 -16.99 13.59
N ILE A 273 -2.36 -18.19 14.13
CA ILE A 273 -3.30 -18.51 15.21
C ILE A 273 -3.00 -17.66 16.45
N LEU A 274 -1.73 -17.60 16.88
CA LEU A 274 -1.32 -16.77 18.02
C LEU A 274 -1.66 -15.29 17.80
N LEU A 275 -1.43 -14.78 16.59
CA LEU A 275 -1.74 -13.38 16.27
C LEU A 275 -3.23 -13.09 16.41
N GLY A 276 -4.11 -13.97 15.93
CA GLY A 276 -5.55 -13.84 16.11
C GLY A 276 -5.98 -13.90 17.59
N VAL A 277 -5.38 -14.80 18.37
CA VAL A 277 -5.59 -14.91 19.81
C VAL A 277 -5.17 -13.63 20.53
N PHE A 278 -3.99 -13.08 20.20
CA PHE A 278 -3.53 -11.83 20.80
C PHE A 278 -4.40 -10.63 20.42
N GLN A 279 -4.85 -10.54 19.16
CA GLN A 279 -5.74 -9.48 18.74
C GLN A 279 -7.08 -9.49 19.46
N SER A 280 -7.68 -10.65 19.63
CA SER A 280 -8.97 -10.79 20.31
C SER A 280 -8.83 -10.66 21.83
N GLY A 281 -7.74 -11.20 22.40
CA GLY A 281 -7.43 -11.04 23.82
C GLY A 281 -7.17 -9.57 24.21
N ALA A 282 -6.49 -8.82 23.35
CA ALA A 282 -6.24 -7.39 23.56
C ALA A 282 -7.55 -6.59 23.64
N ALA A 283 -8.55 -6.91 22.82
CA ALA A 283 -9.87 -6.31 22.91
C ALA A 283 -10.52 -6.55 24.29
N GLY A 284 -10.26 -7.71 24.91
CA GLY A 284 -10.73 -8.01 26.28
C GLY A 284 -10.07 -7.15 27.36
N PHE A 285 -8.81 -6.79 27.19
CA PHE A 285 -8.13 -5.88 28.12
C PHE A 285 -8.70 -4.45 28.07
N THR A 286 -9.09 -3.99 26.89
CA THR A 286 -9.64 -2.63 26.73
C THR A 286 -11.03 -2.46 27.35
N LEU A 287 -11.76 -3.54 27.59
CA LEU A 287 -13.05 -3.51 28.28
C LEU A 287 -12.93 -3.38 29.81
N LYS A 288 -11.72 -3.45 30.37
CA LYS A 288 -11.52 -3.35 31.83
C LYS A 288 -11.41 -1.90 32.29
N GLY A 289 -12.02 -1.59 33.41
CA GLY A 289 -12.09 -0.22 33.96
C GLY A 289 -10.75 0.43 34.32
N TRP A 290 -9.63 -0.32 34.37
CA TRP A 290 -8.27 0.20 34.55
C TRP A 290 -7.58 0.62 33.25
N TRP A 291 -8.23 0.32 32.10
CA TRP A 291 -7.63 0.67 30.80
C TRP A 291 -7.61 2.19 30.59
N PRO A 292 -6.48 2.77 30.21
CA PRO A 292 -6.37 4.21 30.00
C PRO A 292 -7.26 4.67 28.83
N ALA A 293 -8.15 5.62 29.06
CA ALA A 293 -9.09 6.12 28.06
C ALA A 293 -8.42 6.73 26.81
N TRP A 294 -7.14 7.12 26.92
CA TRP A 294 -6.38 7.68 25.81
C TRP A 294 -5.84 6.62 24.82
N ILE A 295 -5.89 5.32 25.18
CA ILE A 295 -5.53 4.23 24.26
C ILE A 295 -6.83 3.67 23.66
N PRO A 296 -7.08 3.83 22.35
CA PRO A 296 -8.29 3.34 21.72
C PRO A 296 -8.31 1.80 21.70
N SER A 297 -9.48 1.23 21.99
CA SER A 297 -9.69 -0.21 22.02
C SER A 297 -9.48 -0.85 20.63
N GLU A 298 -10.05 -0.26 19.60
CA GLU A 298 -9.95 -0.79 18.23
C GLU A 298 -8.57 -0.58 17.63
N GLY A 299 -7.94 0.56 17.87
CA GLY A 299 -6.59 0.86 17.38
C GLY A 299 -5.53 -0.10 17.95
N LEU A 300 -5.66 -0.52 19.21
CA LEU A 300 -4.76 -1.51 19.79
C LEU A 300 -4.83 -2.86 19.07
N ARG A 301 -6.04 -3.34 18.78
CA ARG A 301 -6.24 -4.60 18.05
C ARG A 301 -5.51 -4.59 16.70
N GLN A 302 -5.59 -3.50 15.98
CA GLN A 302 -4.96 -3.37 14.67
C GLN A 302 -3.45 -3.08 14.74
N ALA A 303 -2.94 -2.57 15.87
CA ALA A 303 -1.51 -2.37 16.10
C ALA A 303 -0.75 -3.67 16.41
N ILE A 304 -1.42 -4.73 16.88
CA ILE A 304 -0.76 -5.99 17.27
C ILE A 304 0.08 -6.61 16.14
N PRO A 305 -0.36 -6.69 14.87
CA PRO A 305 0.49 -7.19 13.79
C PRO A 305 1.79 -6.41 13.64
N LEU A 306 1.74 -5.07 13.78
CA LEU A 306 2.93 -4.23 13.77
C LEU A 306 3.86 -4.55 14.93
N LEU A 307 3.33 -4.62 16.14
CA LEU A 307 4.11 -4.94 17.34
C LEU A 307 4.78 -6.31 17.20
N VAL A 308 4.05 -7.33 16.74
CA VAL A 308 4.59 -8.68 16.49
C VAL A 308 5.71 -8.63 15.44
N ILE A 309 5.51 -7.91 14.33
CA ILE A 309 6.54 -7.75 13.29
C ILE A 309 7.79 -7.08 13.89
N ILE A 310 7.63 -6.00 14.65
CA ILE A 310 8.73 -5.29 15.29
C ILE A 310 9.47 -6.21 16.26
N VAL A 311 8.78 -6.89 17.17
CA VAL A 311 9.37 -7.82 18.16
C VAL A 311 10.16 -8.94 17.46
N ILE A 312 9.58 -9.56 16.42
CA ILE A 312 10.27 -10.61 15.66
C ILE A 312 11.54 -10.08 15.01
N GLN A 313 11.48 -8.90 14.42
CA GLN A 313 12.64 -8.29 13.76
C GLN A 313 13.74 -7.91 14.75
N PHE A 314 13.38 -7.47 15.96
CA PHE A 314 14.36 -7.15 17.00
C PHE A 314 14.98 -8.40 17.64
N THR A 315 14.21 -9.46 17.86
CA THR A 315 14.67 -10.68 18.55
C THR A 315 15.45 -11.63 17.64
N LYS A 316 14.97 -11.83 16.41
CA LYS A 316 15.60 -12.81 15.50
C LYS A 316 16.76 -12.25 14.67
N GLY A 317 16.94 -10.93 14.67
CA GLY A 317 18.07 -10.29 13.98
C GLY A 317 18.16 -10.64 12.48
N TYR A 318 19.08 -10.03 11.79
CA TYR A 318 19.38 -9.89 10.37
C TYR A 318 19.43 -11.16 9.46
N ARG A 319 18.93 -12.31 9.85
CA ARG A 319 19.16 -13.55 9.09
C ARG A 319 17.94 -14.05 8.33
N LEU A 320 17.33 -13.19 7.50
CA LEU A 320 16.55 -13.76 6.40
C LEU A 320 17.51 -14.19 5.30
N PRO A 321 17.36 -15.41 4.76
CA PRO A 321 18.21 -15.89 3.69
C PRO A 321 18.06 -14.98 2.48
N VAL A 322 19.10 -14.18 2.21
CA VAL A 322 19.18 -13.42 0.96
C VAL A 322 19.62 -14.42 -0.09
N ARG A 323 18.68 -14.90 -0.91
CA ARG A 323 19.01 -15.76 -2.06
C ARG A 323 20.09 -15.06 -2.89
N GLY A 324 21.22 -15.75 -3.05
CA GLY A 324 22.32 -15.47 -3.93
C GLY A 324 22.49 -14.00 -4.32
N THR A 325 23.18 -13.22 -3.50
CA THR A 325 23.56 -11.86 -3.88
C THR A 325 24.47 -11.94 -5.10
N ARG A 326 23.90 -11.85 -6.29
CA ARG A 326 24.68 -11.48 -7.48
C ARG A 326 25.23 -10.08 -7.22
N PHE A 327 26.54 -9.95 -7.09
CA PHE A 327 27.25 -8.68 -6.91
C PHE A 327 27.07 -7.67 -8.07
N ALA A 328 26.19 -7.95 -9.02
CA ALA A 328 26.01 -7.22 -10.26
C ALA A 328 24.58 -6.65 -10.46
N ASP A 329 23.77 -6.51 -9.44
CA ASP A 329 22.55 -5.72 -9.61
C ASP A 329 22.92 -4.26 -9.83
N ARG A 330 23.03 -3.89 -11.11
CA ARG A 330 23.11 -2.49 -11.51
C ARG A 330 21.84 -1.80 -11.01
N GLN A 331 21.97 -1.18 -9.86
CA GLN A 331 20.90 -0.29 -9.40
C GLN A 331 20.65 0.79 -10.46
N PRO A 332 19.40 1.22 -10.63
CA PRO A 332 19.08 2.29 -11.57
C PRO A 332 20.02 3.47 -11.31
N ARG A 333 20.59 4.00 -12.36
CA ARG A 333 21.53 5.13 -12.28
C ARG A 333 20.87 6.27 -11.53
N ALA A 334 21.63 6.97 -10.69
CA ALA A 334 21.15 8.17 -10.03
C ALA A 334 20.61 9.14 -11.10
N PRO A 335 19.37 9.61 -10.98
CA PRO A 335 18.78 10.46 -11.98
C PRO A 335 19.59 11.73 -12.17
N LYS A 336 19.77 12.14 -13.43
CA LYS A 336 20.44 13.41 -13.77
C LYS A 336 19.68 14.58 -13.16
N PRO A 337 20.36 15.67 -12.72
CA PRO A 337 19.68 16.83 -12.20
C PRO A 337 18.75 17.40 -13.28
N ILE A 338 17.48 17.54 -12.94
CA ILE A 338 16.49 18.16 -13.80
C ILE A 338 16.73 19.68 -13.80
N ARG A 339 16.41 20.32 -14.91
CA ARG A 339 16.30 21.78 -15.00
C ARG A 339 15.09 22.24 -14.16
N TRP A 340 15.27 22.27 -12.83
CA TRP A 340 14.21 22.58 -11.87
C TRP A 340 13.56 23.93 -12.13
N LYS A 341 14.32 24.93 -12.63
CA LYS A 341 13.82 26.26 -13.01
C LYS A 341 12.74 26.15 -14.10
N THR A 342 12.96 25.34 -15.15
CA THR A 342 11.96 25.13 -16.22
C THR A 342 10.72 24.39 -15.72
N LEU A 343 10.86 23.50 -14.73
CA LEU A 343 9.73 22.83 -14.10
C LEU A 343 8.90 23.82 -13.27
N CYS A 344 9.54 24.66 -12.47
CA CYS A 344 8.86 25.71 -11.69
C CYS A 344 8.14 26.70 -12.60
N THR A 345 8.77 27.16 -13.69
CA THR A 345 8.09 28.05 -14.66
C THR A 345 6.89 27.37 -15.29
N ALA A 346 6.98 26.09 -15.66
CA ALA A 346 5.84 25.35 -16.22
C ALA A 346 4.68 25.23 -15.22
N ILE A 347 4.96 24.96 -13.93
CA ILE A 347 3.93 24.91 -12.88
C ILE A 347 3.23 26.26 -12.74
N VAL A 348 4.00 27.35 -12.69
CA VAL A 348 3.44 28.71 -12.58
C VAL A 348 2.59 29.04 -13.81
N CYS A 349 3.05 28.74 -15.03
CA CYS A 349 2.28 28.97 -16.25
C CYS A 349 0.98 28.17 -16.27
N ILE A 350 0.98 26.90 -15.85
CA ILE A 350 -0.23 26.07 -15.77
C ILE A 350 -1.19 26.65 -14.72
N ALA A 351 -0.67 27.07 -13.56
CA ALA A 351 -1.49 27.67 -12.51
C ALA A 351 -2.16 28.97 -12.99
N ILE A 352 -1.41 29.85 -13.64
CA ILE A 352 -1.93 31.08 -14.22
C ILE A 352 -2.98 30.77 -15.28
N TRP A 353 -2.71 29.86 -16.21
CA TRP A 353 -3.66 29.45 -17.25
C TRP A 353 -4.97 28.92 -16.65
N VAL A 354 -4.91 28.03 -15.64
CA VAL A 354 -6.11 27.49 -14.99
C VAL A 354 -6.86 28.55 -14.18
N LEU A 355 -6.16 29.53 -13.58
CA LEU A 355 -6.81 30.63 -12.85
C LEU A 355 -7.65 31.50 -13.78
N PHE A 356 -7.17 31.79 -15.00
CA PHE A 356 -7.86 32.69 -15.92
C PHE A 356 -8.90 32.00 -16.82
N THR A 357 -8.70 30.71 -17.15
CA THR A 357 -9.54 29.99 -18.13
C THR A 357 -10.27 28.78 -17.54
N GLY A 358 -9.89 28.32 -16.35
CA GLY A 358 -10.37 27.07 -15.77
C GLY A 358 -11.73 27.21 -15.08
N SER A 359 -12.61 26.21 -15.30
CA SER A 359 -13.83 26.07 -14.50
C SER A 359 -13.49 25.73 -13.04
N SER A 360 -14.44 25.92 -12.11
CA SER A 360 -14.24 25.57 -10.67
C SER A 360 -13.84 24.10 -10.45
N VAL A 361 -14.31 23.20 -11.31
CA VAL A 361 -13.92 21.78 -11.31
C VAL A 361 -12.44 21.63 -11.70
N THR A 362 -11.98 22.35 -12.72
CA THR A 362 -10.58 22.32 -13.17
C THR A 362 -9.64 22.92 -12.13
N GLN A 363 -10.08 23.98 -11.46
CA GLN A 363 -9.37 24.60 -10.33
C GLN A 363 -9.22 23.60 -9.15
N GLY A 364 -10.29 22.93 -8.77
CA GLY A 364 -10.25 21.87 -7.75
C GLY A 364 -9.30 20.72 -8.10
N ARG A 365 -9.29 20.29 -9.37
CA ARG A 365 -8.36 19.26 -9.89
C ARG A 365 -6.90 19.71 -9.87
N LEU A 366 -6.63 20.99 -10.15
CA LEU A 366 -5.28 21.54 -10.06
C LEU A 366 -4.79 21.53 -8.60
N ILE A 367 -5.62 21.93 -7.64
CA ILE A 367 -5.30 21.90 -6.22
C ILE A 367 -4.95 20.46 -5.81
N THR A 368 -5.81 19.50 -6.14
CA THR A 368 -5.57 18.08 -5.83
C THR A 368 -4.26 17.58 -6.45
N SER A 369 -3.98 17.91 -7.71
CA SER A 369 -2.71 17.54 -8.36
C SER A 369 -1.50 18.19 -7.68
N THR A 370 -1.63 19.44 -7.25
CA THR A 370 -0.56 20.17 -6.56
C THR A 370 -0.23 19.55 -5.22
N ILE A 371 -1.25 19.21 -4.43
CA ILE A 371 -1.10 18.55 -3.13
C ILE A 371 -0.53 17.13 -3.30
N ALA A 372 -1.04 16.37 -4.26
CA ALA A 372 -0.54 15.04 -4.58
C ALA A 372 0.95 15.08 -5.02
N ALA A 373 1.36 16.13 -5.72
CA ALA A 373 2.75 16.34 -6.09
C ALA A 373 3.64 16.51 -4.85
N ILE A 374 3.22 17.27 -3.84
CA ILE A 374 3.95 17.41 -2.58
C ILE A 374 4.05 16.07 -1.85
N LEU A 375 2.95 15.32 -1.77
CA LEU A 375 2.93 13.99 -1.18
C LEU A 375 3.88 13.02 -1.92
N MET A 376 3.90 13.06 -3.24
CA MET A 376 4.80 12.24 -4.05
C MET A 376 6.27 12.68 -3.91
N LEU A 377 6.56 13.97 -3.69
CA LEU A 377 7.92 14.43 -3.37
C LEU A 377 8.44 13.84 -2.06
N SER A 378 7.58 13.64 -1.05
CA SER A 378 7.91 12.85 0.15
C SER A 378 8.46 11.47 -0.22
N SER A 379 7.74 10.76 -1.08
CA SER A 379 8.12 9.43 -1.55
C SER A 379 9.39 9.46 -2.44
N VAL A 380 9.62 10.50 -3.23
CA VAL A 380 10.87 10.69 -3.99
C VAL A 380 12.08 10.74 -3.04
N VAL A 381 11.97 11.43 -1.91
CA VAL A 381 13.07 11.50 -0.92
C VAL A 381 13.34 10.14 -0.30
N ILE A 382 12.30 9.45 0.20
CA ILE A 382 12.46 8.18 0.92
C ILE A 382 12.80 7.04 -0.04
N ILE A 383 12.03 6.87 -1.12
CA ILE A 383 12.17 5.75 -2.04
C ILE A 383 13.21 6.09 -3.13
N GLY A 384 13.12 7.29 -3.69
CA GLY A 384 13.95 7.71 -4.81
C GLY A 384 15.40 7.97 -4.43
N TYR A 385 15.66 8.72 -3.39
CA TYR A 385 17.03 9.12 -3.01
C TYR A 385 17.65 8.21 -1.98
N LEU A 386 16.90 7.84 -0.92
CA LEU A 386 17.40 6.97 0.14
C LEU A 386 17.32 5.47 -0.21
N GLY A 387 16.44 5.08 -1.15
CA GLY A 387 16.25 3.69 -1.56
C GLY A 387 15.48 2.83 -0.56
N GLN A 388 14.74 3.45 0.36
CA GLN A 388 13.94 2.75 1.37
C GLN A 388 12.46 2.77 0.94
N LEU A 389 11.84 1.59 0.81
CA LEU A 389 10.43 1.51 0.42
C LEU A 389 9.54 1.81 1.63
N SER A 390 8.90 2.96 1.63
CA SER A 390 7.89 3.35 2.62
C SER A 390 6.51 3.41 1.98
N LEU A 391 5.53 2.76 2.62
CA LEU A 391 4.12 2.77 2.23
C LEU A 391 3.26 3.60 3.20
N ALA A 392 3.88 4.25 4.20
CA ALA A 392 3.20 5.01 5.25
C ALA A 392 3.06 6.52 4.94
N ASN A 393 3.48 7.00 3.77
CA ASN A 393 3.55 8.45 3.50
C ASN A 393 2.17 9.14 3.57
N LEU A 394 1.11 8.47 3.08
CA LEU A 394 -0.25 9.00 3.17
C LEU A 394 -0.74 9.04 4.62
N THR A 395 -0.38 8.07 5.45
CA THR A 395 -0.71 8.05 6.87
C THR A 395 -0.05 9.21 7.63
N PHE A 396 1.21 9.55 7.32
CA PHE A 396 1.86 10.74 7.88
C PHE A 396 1.12 12.02 7.51
N ALA A 397 0.66 12.11 6.27
CA ALA A 397 -0.17 13.22 5.80
C ALA A 397 -1.50 13.29 6.60
N GLY A 398 -2.17 12.15 6.78
CA GLY A 398 -3.39 12.07 7.56
C GLY A 398 -3.23 12.49 9.03
N VAL A 399 -2.16 12.03 9.69
CA VAL A 399 -1.84 12.46 11.07
C VAL A 399 -1.71 13.99 11.16
N ALA A 400 -0.98 14.61 10.20
CA ALA A 400 -0.85 16.06 10.18
C ALA A 400 -2.19 16.76 9.92
N ALA A 401 -3.00 16.24 8.98
CA ALA A 401 -4.31 16.78 8.65
C ALA A 401 -5.26 16.79 9.86
N TYR A 402 -5.40 15.63 10.50
CA TYR A 402 -6.30 15.48 11.65
C TYR A 402 -5.86 16.30 12.85
N LEU A 403 -4.58 16.23 13.23
CA LEU A 403 -4.11 16.93 14.41
C LEU A 403 -4.01 18.44 14.20
N SER A 404 -3.66 18.93 13.01
CA SER A 404 -3.71 20.36 12.73
C SER A 404 -5.14 20.90 12.77
N SER A 405 -6.12 20.16 12.23
CA SER A 405 -7.54 20.53 12.29
C SER A 405 -8.04 20.56 13.74
N ARG A 406 -7.65 19.56 14.57
CA ARG A 406 -7.98 19.54 16.01
C ARG A 406 -7.39 20.71 16.78
N LEU A 407 -6.13 21.05 16.51
CA LEU A 407 -5.44 22.15 17.19
C LEU A 407 -6.01 23.53 16.79
N ALA A 408 -6.54 23.67 15.56
CA ALA A 408 -7.14 24.90 15.09
C ALA A 408 -8.61 25.06 15.54
N ALA A 409 -9.25 24.00 16.01
CA ALA A 409 -10.66 24.04 16.44
C ALA A 409 -10.84 24.78 17.76
N ASP A 410 -11.97 25.52 17.88
CA ASP A 410 -12.32 26.35 19.03
C ASP A 410 -13.67 25.96 19.68
N GLY A 411 -14.21 24.80 19.34
CA GLY A 411 -15.52 24.32 19.83
C GLY A 411 -16.70 24.79 18.99
N SER A 412 -16.49 25.61 17.97
CA SER A 412 -17.56 26.03 17.05
C SER A 412 -17.89 24.93 16.04
N VAL A 413 -19.13 24.95 15.53
CA VAL A 413 -19.58 24.02 14.49
C VAL A 413 -19.23 24.59 13.13
N TYR A 414 -18.45 23.85 12.34
CA TYR A 414 -18.06 24.25 10.98
C TYR A 414 -18.69 23.32 9.93
N GLY A 415 -19.25 23.91 8.88
CA GLY A 415 -19.77 23.18 7.73
C GLY A 415 -21.01 22.31 8.04
N PHE A 416 -21.13 21.20 7.34
CA PHE A 416 -22.27 20.26 7.46
C PHE A 416 -22.15 19.28 8.63
N SER A 417 -21.10 19.32 9.42
CA SER A 417 -20.91 18.43 10.56
C SER A 417 -21.74 18.92 11.75
N ALA A 418 -22.56 18.03 12.30
CA ALA A 418 -23.33 18.29 13.52
C ALA A 418 -22.48 18.29 14.80
N PHE A 419 -21.19 17.99 14.70
CA PHE A 419 -20.29 17.83 15.85
C PHE A 419 -19.32 19.01 15.95
N ALA A 420 -19.35 19.68 17.09
CA ALA A 420 -18.33 20.68 17.42
C ALA A 420 -17.00 20.00 17.71
N LEU A 421 -15.94 20.50 17.09
CA LEU A 421 -14.58 20.03 17.35
C LEU A 421 -13.96 20.86 18.45
N GLU A 422 -13.84 20.30 19.64
CA GLU A 422 -13.20 20.95 20.78
C GLU A 422 -11.68 20.93 20.64
N GLY A 423 -11.02 22.07 20.69
CA GLY A 423 -9.58 22.24 20.60
C GLY A 423 -9.12 23.56 21.22
N PRO A 424 -7.81 23.83 21.22
CA PRO A 424 -7.25 25.05 21.80
C PRO A 424 -7.46 26.31 20.96
N GLY A 425 -8.07 26.23 19.77
CA GLY A 425 -8.30 27.40 18.91
C GLY A 425 -7.03 28.08 18.38
N LEU A 426 -5.97 27.30 18.09
CA LEU A 426 -4.71 27.87 17.66
C LEU A 426 -4.82 28.47 16.23
N PRO A 427 -4.10 29.58 15.96
CA PRO A 427 -3.99 30.11 14.60
C PRO A 427 -3.54 29.05 13.60
N SER A 428 -4.14 29.05 12.40
CA SER A 428 -3.88 28.03 11.37
C SER A 428 -2.39 27.82 11.02
N PRO A 429 -1.51 28.85 10.95
CA PRO A 429 -0.09 28.64 10.74
C PRO A 429 0.59 27.83 11.85
N ILE A 430 0.24 28.08 13.12
CA ILE A 430 0.79 27.37 14.27
C ILE A 430 0.26 25.95 14.31
N ALA A 431 -1.04 25.76 14.09
CA ALA A 431 -1.66 24.46 14.00
C ALA A 431 -1.03 23.59 12.89
N MET A 432 -0.77 24.17 11.71
CA MET A 432 -0.05 23.51 10.62
C MET A 432 1.37 23.10 11.04
N LEU A 433 2.15 23.99 11.65
CA LEU A 433 3.51 23.69 12.08
C LEU A 433 3.53 22.52 13.08
N LEU A 434 2.66 22.59 14.09
CA LEU A 434 2.56 21.52 15.10
C LEU A 434 2.09 20.19 14.50
N GLY A 435 1.09 20.22 13.61
CA GLY A 435 0.63 19.02 12.90
C GLY A 435 1.74 18.36 12.08
N VAL A 436 2.55 19.17 11.37
CA VAL A 436 3.72 18.66 10.63
C VAL A 436 4.79 18.13 11.59
N CYS A 437 5.07 18.80 12.70
CA CYS A 437 6.03 18.31 13.71
C CYS A 437 5.60 16.96 14.29
N ILE A 438 4.33 16.78 14.58
CA ILE A 438 3.80 15.50 15.07
C ILE A 438 3.90 14.42 13.99
N ALA A 439 3.59 14.73 12.73
CA ALA A 439 3.80 13.80 11.62
C ALA A 439 5.28 13.38 11.48
N VAL A 440 6.22 14.31 11.70
CA VAL A 440 7.66 13.99 11.73
C VAL A 440 7.98 13.07 12.90
N ALA A 441 7.47 13.32 14.10
CA ALA A 441 7.68 12.46 15.26
C ALA A 441 7.17 11.03 15.01
N VAL A 442 5.97 10.90 14.44
CA VAL A 442 5.40 9.60 14.04
C VAL A 442 6.22 8.92 12.93
N GLY A 443 6.69 9.69 11.95
CA GLY A 443 7.57 9.18 10.89
C GLY A 443 8.91 8.68 11.44
N LEU A 444 9.49 9.39 12.41
CA LEU A 444 10.71 8.96 13.10
C LEU A 444 10.48 7.70 13.94
N LEU A 445 9.32 7.57 14.60
CA LEU A 445 8.97 6.38 15.38
C LEU A 445 8.91 5.12 14.47
N ILE A 446 8.31 5.22 13.28
CA ILE A 446 8.35 4.12 12.29
C ILE A 446 9.77 3.92 11.74
N ALA A 447 10.59 4.96 11.66
CA ALA A 447 11.95 4.85 11.16
C ALA A 447 12.90 4.12 12.13
N ILE A 448 12.61 4.08 13.44
CA ILE A 448 13.44 3.36 14.43
C ILE A 448 13.64 1.89 14.05
N PRO A 449 12.60 1.06 13.84
CA PRO A 449 12.79 -0.30 13.34
C PRO A 449 13.39 -0.32 11.93
N ALA A 450 13.09 0.66 11.07
CA ALA A 450 13.60 0.76 9.72
C ALA A 450 15.14 0.91 9.64
N VAL A 451 15.78 1.44 10.67
CA VAL A 451 17.25 1.55 10.76
C VAL A 451 17.89 0.16 10.69
N ARG A 452 17.29 -0.84 11.36
CA ARG A 452 17.81 -2.21 11.43
C ARG A 452 17.34 -3.11 10.29
N ILE A 453 16.27 -2.72 9.60
CA ILE A 453 15.61 -3.54 8.59
C ILE A 453 16.02 -3.05 7.18
N ARG A 454 16.09 -3.97 6.22
CA ARG A 454 16.52 -3.67 4.85
C ARG A 454 15.53 -4.22 3.83
N GLY A 455 15.46 -3.53 2.69
CA GLY A 455 14.74 -4.02 1.52
C GLY A 455 13.24 -4.17 1.72
N LEU A 456 12.68 -5.31 1.29
CA LEU A 456 11.25 -5.56 1.24
C LEU A 456 10.57 -5.63 2.61
N GLN A 457 11.30 -6.07 3.63
CA GLN A 457 10.76 -6.15 5.00
C GLN A 457 10.39 -4.77 5.56
N LEU A 458 11.10 -3.74 5.12
CA LEU A 458 10.80 -2.37 5.50
C LEU A 458 9.43 -1.93 4.95
N ALA A 459 9.08 -2.33 3.72
CA ALA A 459 7.76 -2.07 3.18
C ALA A 459 6.65 -2.69 4.03
N VAL A 460 6.87 -3.93 4.51
CA VAL A 460 5.93 -4.61 5.41
C VAL A 460 5.77 -3.87 6.74
N VAL A 461 6.88 -3.44 7.36
CA VAL A 461 6.86 -2.69 8.62
C VAL A 461 6.15 -1.33 8.44
N THR A 462 6.45 -0.62 7.35
CA THR A 462 5.82 0.68 7.09
C THR A 462 4.33 0.54 6.74
N LEU A 463 3.93 -0.53 6.04
CA LEU A 463 2.53 -0.83 5.76
C LEU A 463 1.78 -1.18 7.05
N ALA A 464 2.33 -2.06 7.88
CA ALA A 464 1.73 -2.40 9.17
C ALA A 464 1.66 -1.18 10.09
N GLY A 465 2.70 -0.32 10.06
CA GLY A 465 2.74 0.95 10.78
C GLY A 465 1.68 1.93 10.28
N ALA A 466 1.45 1.98 8.97
CA ALA A 466 0.40 2.80 8.39
C ALA A 466 -0.98 2.39 8.93
N VAL A 467 -1.32 1.09 8.85
CA VAL A 467 -2.59 0.57 9.35
C VAL A 467 -2.75 0.85 10.86
N ALA A 468 -1.72 0.54 11.66
CA ALA A 468 -1.78 0.75 13.10
C ALA A 468 -1.96 2.23 13.48
N ILE A 469 -1.24 3.15 12.83
CA ILE A 469 -1.32 4.58 13.14
C ILE A 469 -2.66 5.17 12.68
N THR A 470 -3.16 4.77 11.52
CA THR A 470 -4.49 5.20 11.07
C THR A 470 -5.54 4.89 12.14
N GLU A 471 -5.54 3.69 12.69
CA GLU A 471 -6.51 3.29 13.70
C GLU A 471 -6.23 3.89 15.09
N ILE A 472 -4.96 3.95 15.53
CA ILE A 472 -4.61 4.50 16.85
C ILE A 472 -4.80 6.01 16.91
N VAL A 473 -4.47 6.74 15.84
CA VAL A 473 -4.51 8.21 15.84
C VAL A 473 -5.83 8.70 15.27
N MET A 474 -6.22 8.25 14.06
CA MET A 474 -7.39 8.77 13.38
C MET A 474 -8.69 8.07 13.81
N GLY A 475 -8.62 6.83 14.32
CA GLY A 475 -9.74 6.12 14.92
C GLY A 475 -10.00 6.48 16.39
N ASN A 476 -9.18 7.33 17.01
CA ASN A 476 -9.25 7.61 18.43
C ASN A 476 -10.11 8.87 18.74
N GLU A 477 -11.32 8.68 19.24
CA GLU A 477 -12.22 9.77 19.61
C GLU A 477 -11.65 10.70 20.69
N SER A 478 -10.79 10.21 21.58
CA SER A 478 -10.18 11.05 22.62
C SER A 478 -9.13 12.01 22.03
N LEU A 479 -8.44 11.64 20.95
CA LEU A 479 -7.45 12.48 20.28
C LEU A 479 -8.09 13.41 19.24
N ILE A 480 -9.13 12.96 18.55
CA ILE A 480 -9.71 13.69 17.42
C ILE A 480 -11.00 14.41 17.80
N GLY A 481 -11.71 13.94 18.82
CA GLY A 481 -12.99 14.48 19.29
C GLY A 481 -14.14 13.48 19.09
N LYS A 482 -15.14 13.56 19.95
CA LYS A 482 -16.33 12.68 19.91
C LYS A 482 -17.07 12.87 18.58
N GLY A 483 -17.47 11.78 17.95
CA GLY A 483 -18.19 11.80 16.67
C GLY A 483 -17.31 11.99 15.42
N ALA A 484 -16.01 12.16 15.57
CA ALA A 484 -15.06 12.36 14.47
C ALA A 484 -14.77 11.09 13.64
N GLN A 485 -15.22 9.92 14.07
CA GLN A 485 -14.97 8.65 13.37
C GLN A 485 -15.53 8.61 11.94
N SER A 486 -16.59 9.37 11.66
CA SER A 486 -17.18 9.40 10.33
C SER A 486 -16.80 10.64 9.51
N ASN A 487 -16.85 11.82 10.09
CA ASN A 487 -16.62 13.08 9.39
C ASN A 487 -16.10 14.16 10.35
N LEU A 488 -14.83 14.56 10.18
CA LEU A 488 -14.24 15.65 10.93
C LEU A 488 -14.35 16.94 10.12
N SER A 489 -15.08 17.95 10.61
CA SER A 489 -15.09 19.26 9.98
C SER A 489 -13.82 20.05 10.27
N VAL A 490 -13.27 20.67 9.24
CA VAL A 490 -12.04 21.44 9.31
C VAL A 490 -12.40 22.90 9.56
N PRO A 491 -11.81 23.55 10.61
CA PRO A 491 -11.99 24.98 10.80
C PRO A 491 -11.49 25.80 9.61
N PRO A 492 -12.14 26.93 9.27
CA PRO A 492 -11.72 27.77 8.15
C PRO A 492 -10.30 28.26 8.34
N PRO A 493 -9.35 27.94 7.42
CA PRO A 493 -7.96 28.32 7.56
C PRO A 493 -7.76 29.81 7.29
N GLN A 494 -7.22 30.55 8.29
CA GLN A 494 -6.84 31.95 8.18
C GLN A 494 -5.34 32.11 8.34
N TRP A 495 -4.70 32.75 7.37
CA TRP A 495 -3.27 33.03 7.38
C TRP A 495 -3.01 34.54 7.31
N PHE A 496 -2.50 35.11 8.41
CA PHE A 496 -2.17 36.53 8.51
C PHE A 496 -3.30 37.47 8.04
N GLY A 497 -4.56 37.12 8.38
CA GLY A 497 -5.74 37.88 7.98
C GLY A 497 -6.28 37.59 6.57
N VAL A 498 -5.62 36.72 5.81
CA VAL A 498 -6.12 36.24 4.51
C VAL A 498 -6.91 34.96 4.73
N ASP A 499 -8.15 34.95 4.30
CA ASP A 499 -9.02 33.78 4.32
C ASP A 499 -8.68 32.85 3.13
N ILE A 500 -8.34 31.58 3.45
CA ILE A 500 -7.98 30.55 2.48
C ILE A 500 -9.14 29.54 2.35
N THR A 501 -10.29 29.86 2.93
CA THR A 501 -11.43 28.94 3.00
C THR A 501 -11.94 28.61 1.61
N VAL A 502 -12.36 27.36 1.45
CA VAL A 502 -13.18 26.93 0.32
C VAL A 502 -14.63 26.97 0.77
N ASP A 503 -15.31 28.09 0.54
CA ASP A 503 -16.73 28.15 0.79
C ASP A 503 -17.51 27.66 -0.44
N PRO A 504 -18.18 26.50 -0.35
CA PRO A 504 -18.95 25.95 -1.46
C PRO A 504 -20.22 26.78 -1.75
N SER A 505 -20.62 27.67 -0.84
CA SER A 505 -21.85 28.48 -0.98
C SER A 505 -21.63 29.83 -1.66
N ILE A 506 -20.42 30.40 -1.61
CA ILE A 506 -20.18 31.82 -1.97
C ILE A 506 -19.38 31.99 -3.25
N SER A 507 -18.47 31.08 -3.60
CA SER A 507 -17.62 31.31 -4.77
C SER A 507 -17.36 30.05 -5.59
N ARG A 508 -17.54 30.20 -6.90
CA ARG A 508 -17.11 29.22 -7.91
C ARG A 508 -15.59 29.15 -8.02
N ASP A 509 -14.86 30.17 -7.58
CA ASP A 509 -13.44 30.32 -7.81
C ASP A 509 -12.65 30.20 -6.52
N ARG A 510 -11.54 29.44 -6.56
CA ARG A 510 -10.65 29.15 -5.42
C ARG A 510 -9.24 29.70 -5.62
N PRO A 511 -9.06 30.98 -6.04
CA PRO A 511 -7.76 31.50 -6.45
C PRO A 511 -6.76 31.56 -5.28
N THR A 512 -7.22 31.92 -4.07
CA THR A 512 -6.38 32.04 -2.88
C THR A 512 -5.76 30.68 -2.49
N LEU A 513 -6.55 29.60 -2.47
CA LEU A 513 -6.06 28.26 -2.16
C LEU A 513 -5.13 27.72 -3.28
N ILE A 514 -5.40 28.00 -4.57
CA ILE A 514 -4.50 27.62 -5.67
C ILE A 514 -3.13 28.25 -5.50
N ILE A 515 -3.10 29.57 -5.28
CA ILE A 515 -1.84 30.32 -5.10
C ILE A 515 -1.09 29.78 -3.88
N PHE A 516 -1.79 29.56 -2.77
CA PHE A 516 -1.23 29.03 -1.54
C PHE A 516 -0.61 27.62 -1.74
N CYS A 517 -1.33 26.70 -2.38
CA CYS A 517 -0.82 25.36 -2.69
C CYS A 517 0.37 25.41 -3.65
N CYS A 518 0.36 26.29 -4.66
CA CYS A 518 1.47 26.46 -5.59
C CYS A 518 2.73 27.01 -4.87
N ILE A 519 2.59 27.96 -3.96
CA ILE A 519 3.70 28.47 -3.15
C ILE A 519 4.33 27.33 -2.36
N TRP A 520 3.53 26.53 -1.65
CA TRP A 520 4.03 25.39 -0.90
C TRP A 520 4.69 24.32 -1.80
N LEU A 521 4.12 24.04 -2.98
CA LEU A 521 4.74 23.12 -3.93
C LEU A 521 6.12 23.62 -4.37
N LEU A 522 6.24 24.92 -4.71
CA LEU A 522 7.53 25.53 -5.12
C LEU A 522 8.55 25.49 -3.98
N LEU A 523 8.14 25.78 -2.74
CA LEU A 523 9.00 25.64 -1.55
C LEU A 523 9.47 24.19 -1.35
N CYS A 524 8.57 23.21 -1.45
CA CYS A 524 8.91 21.80 -1.36
C CYS A 524 9.85 21.34 -2.48
N ILE A 525 9.64 21.77 -3.72
CA ILE A 525 10.55 21.46 -4.85
C ILE A 525 11.93 22.04 -4.59
N THR A 526 12.03 23.30 -4.18
CA THR A 526 13.33 23.94 -3.91
C THR A 526 14.07 23.26 -2.76
N ALA A 527 13.36 22.88 -1.69
CA ALA A 527 13.91 22.11 -0.58
C ALA A 527 14.45 20.74 -1.05
N VAL A 528 13.65 19.98 -1.82
CA VAL A 528 14.06 18.66 -2.33
C VAL A 528 15.25 18.76 -3.31
N VAL A 529 15.30 19.80 -4.15
CA VAL A 529 16.45 20.10 -5.03
C VAL A 529 17.69 20.43 -4.21
N GLY A 530 17.55 21.27 -3.17
CA GLY A 530 18.62 21.62 -2.25
C GLY A 530 19.20 20.39 -1.54
N ILE A 531 18.32 19.53 -1.01
CA ILE A 531 18.72 18.24 -0.41
C ILE A 531 19.46 17.37 -1.43
N ARG A 532 18.95 17.24 -2.63
CA ARG A 532 19.55 16.40 -3.68
C ARG A 532 20.95 16.84 -4.07
N ASN A 533 21.19 18.15 -4.18
CA ASN A 533 22.46 18.72 -4.58
C ASN A 533 23.44 18.83 -3.41
N GLY A 534 22.94 18.83 -2.18
CA GLY A 534 23.72 18.97 -0.95
C GLY A 534 24.45 17.70 -0.50
N VAL A 535 25.13 17.81 0.63
CA VAL A 535 25.84 16.70 1.30
C VAL A 535 24.88 15.58 1.70
N THR A 536 23.69 15.95 2.16
CA THR A 536 22.63 15.02 2.56
C THR A 536 22.20 14.10 1.41
N GLY A 537 21.98 14.66 0.22
CA GLY A 537 21.61 13.88 -0.95
C GLY A 537 22.71 12.92 -1.41
N ARG A 538 23.99 13.32 -1.30
CA ARG A 538 25.12 12.42 -1.56
C ARG A 538 25.16 11.27 -0.57
N LYS A 539 24.92 11.52 0.73
CA LYS A 539 24.82 10.46 1.76
C LYS A 539 23.65 9.50 1.46
N PHE A 540 22.48 10.03 1.09
CA PHE A 540 21.33 9.20 0.73
C PHE A 540 21.62 8.28 -0.46
N LEU A 541 22.23 8.78 -1.53
CA LEU A 541 22.58 7.99 -2.69
C LEU A 541 23.67 6.95 -2.39
N ALA A 542 24.63 7.25 -1.52
CA ALA A 542 25.61 6.29 -1.06
C ALA A 542 24.94 5.13 -0.30
N VAL A 543 24.03 5.43 0.63
CA VAL A 543 23.25 4.44 1.38
C VAL A 543 22.37 3.60 0.43
N ARG A 544 21.72 4.24 -0.55
CA ARG A 544 20.90 3.57 -1.55
C ARG A 544 21.71 2.58 -2.39
N SER A 545 22.93 2.95 -2.77
CA SER A 545 23.76 2.08 -3.63
C SER A 545 24.29 0.87 -2.87
N ASN A 546 24.85 1.05 -1.69
CA ASN A 546 25.28 -0.04 -0.82
C ASN A 546 25.48 0.46 0.61
N GLU A 547 24.63 0.03 1.53
CA GLU A 547 24.68 0.43 2.95
C GLU A 547 26.00 0.03 3.63
N ARG A 548 26.55 -1.17 3.31
CA ARG A 548 27.82 -1.64 3.90
C ARG A 548 29.01 -0.82 3.41
N ALA A 549 29.08 -0.57 2.10
CA ALA A 549 30.13 0.26 1.53
C ALA A 549 30.03 1.73 1.99
N ALA A 550 28.83 2.28 2.13
CA ALA A 550 28.62 3.62 2.69
C ALA A 550 29.11 3.70 4.14
N SER A 551 28.83 2.68 4.95
CA SER A 551 29.27 2.61 6.35
C SER A 551 30.81 2.52 6.44
N SER A 552 31.47 1.73 5.59
CA SER A 552 32.93 1.63 5.58
C SER A 552 33.63 2.93 5.15
N LEU A 553 32.93 3.80 4.41
CA LEU A 553 33.38 5.15 4.04
C LEU A 553 33.01 6.23 5.11
N GLY A 554 32.58 5.83 6.31
CA GLY A 554 32.26 6.73 7.40
C GLY A 554 30.87 7.40 7.32
N VAL A 555 29.98 6.96 6.43
CA VAL A 555 28.60 7.48 6.39
C VAL A 555 27.78 6.85 7.50
N ASN A 556 27.21 7.68 8.38
CA ASN A 556 26.24 7.21 9.38
C ASN A 556 24.93 6.80 8.69
N VAL A 557 24.78 5.50 8.43
CA VAL A 557 23.61 4.92 7.72
C VAL A 557 22.34 5.10 8.55
N ALA A 558 22.41 4.90 9.88
CA ALA A 558 21.26 5.08 10.77
C ALA A 558 20.73 6.52 10.74
N GLY A 559 21.64 7.48 10.92
CA GLY A 559 21.31 8.91 10.85
C GLY A 559 20.77 9.33 9.50
N ALA A 560 21.31 8.78 8.39
CA ALA A 560 20.79 9.05 7.05
C ALA A 560 19.37 8.51 6.85
N LYS A 561 19.06 7.31 7.36
CA LYS A 561 17.70 6.75 7.31
C LYS A 561 16.71 7.57 8.12
N LEU A 562 17.03 7.88 9.38
CA LEU A 562 16.18 8.71 10.24
C LEU A 562 15.90 10.07 9.61
N LEU A 563 16.93 10.74 9.10
CA LEU A 563 16.80 12.05 8.46
C LEU A 563 15.95 11.99 7.19
N GLY A 564 16.10 10.93 6.39
CA GLY A 564 15.28 10.72 5.19
C GLY A 564 13.80 10.51 5.50
N PHE A 565 13.48 9.72 6.53
CA PHE A 565 12.11 9.55 7.02
C PHE A 565 11.56 10.85 7.63
N GLY A 566 12.36 11.58 8.43
CA GLY A 566 11.93 12.86 8.98
C GLY A 566 11.59 13.90 7.91
N ILE A 567 12.43 14.05 6.88
CA ILE A 567 12.15 14.95 5.74
C ILE A 567 10.92 14.48 4.95
N GLY A 568 10.83 13.16 4.70
CA GLY A 568 9.70 12.61 3.98
C GLY A 568 8.38 12.82 4.73
N SER A 569 8.34 12.54 6.03
CA SER A 569 7.14 12.76 6.85
C SER A 569 6.78 14.25 6.99
N ALA A 570 7.77 15.15 7.00
CA ALA A 570 7.52 16.60 6.96
C ALA A 570 6.81 17.01 5.66
N LEU A 571 7.33 16.57 4.50
CA LEU A 571 6.70 16.85 3.20
C LEU A 571 5.30 16.24 3.10
N ALA A 572 5.13 15.01 3.58
CA ALA A 572 3.82 14.36 3.66
C ALA A 572 2.86 15.13 4.58
N GLY A 573 3.34 15.59 5.73
CA GLY A 573 2.57 16.39 6.67
C GLY A 573 2.06 17.71 6.05
N VAL A 574 2.92 18.41 5.32
CA VAL A 574 2.49 19.61 4.56
C VAL A 574 1.37 19.27 3.57
N ALA A 575 1.53 18.19 2.79
CA ALA A 575 0.49 17.74 1.87
C ALA A 575 -0.82 17.41 2.60
N GLY A 576 -0.73 16.80 3.78
CA GLY A 576 -1.89 16.44 4.61
C GLY A 576 -2.68 17.67 5.07
N VAL A 577 -1.99 18.68 5.61
CA VAL A 577 -2.66 19.92 6.05
C VAL A 577 -3.30 20.66 4.88
N LEU A 578 -2.63 20.71 3.73
CA LEU A 578 -3.21 21.32 2.51
C LEU A 578 -4.44 20.54 2.03
N THR A 579 -4.45 19.21 2.18
CA THR A 579 -5.65 18.40 1.90
C THR A 579 -6.78 18.75 2.86
N ALA A 580 -6.49 18.95 4.16
CA ALA A 580 -7.49 19.39 5.13
C ALA A 580 -8.11 20.74 4.74
N TYR A 581 -7.30 21.69 4.29
CA TYR A 581 -7.79 23.00 3.81
C TYR A 581 -8.62 22.90 2.54
N GLN A 582 -8.37 21.89 1.69
CA GLN A 582 -9.16 21.64 0.49
C GLN A 582 -10.48 20.92 0.81
N GLN A 583 -10.43 19.95 1.72
CA GLN A 583 -11.58 19.12 2.11
C GLN A 583 -12.15 19.68 3.40
N THR A 584 -13.18 20.46 3.36
CA THR A 584 -13.84 21.00 4.56
C THR A 584 -14.29 19.94 5.56
N VAL A 585 -14.35 18.67 5.15
CA VAL A 585 -14.66 17.49 5.96
C VAL A 585 -13.65 16.39 5.68
N LEU A 586 -12.96 15.91 6.72
CA LEU A 586 -12.00 14.81 6.64
C LEU A 586 -12.69 13.48 6.93
N GLN A 587 -12.42 12.47 6.12
CA GLN A 587 -12.87 11.10 6.30
C GLN A 587 -11.68 10.17 6.50
N ILE A 588 -11.75 9.25 7.46
CA ILE A 588 -10.66 8.29 7.76
C ILE A 588 -10.31 7.43 6.54
N THR A 589 -11.32 7.05 5.77
CA THR A 589 -11.15 6.22 4.56
C THR A 589 -10.25 6.83 3.50
N THR A 590 -10.12 8.17 3.46
CA THR A 590 -9.22 8.87 2.52
C THR A 590 -7.75 8.59 2.82
N TRP A 591 -7.40 8.31 4.07
CA TRP A 591 -6.03 8.14 4.56
C TRP A 591 -5.63 6.67 4.76
N ASP A 592 -6.42 5.76 4.21
CA ASP A 592 -6.18 4.33 4.30
C ASP A 592 -4.83 3.94 3.65
N ALA A 593 -4.23 2.91 4.22
CA ALA A 593 -2.95 2.37 3.75
C ALA A 593 -3.00 1.92 2.28
N LEU A 594 -4.14 1.41 1.80
CA LEU A 594 -4.33 1.01 0.40
C LEU A 594 -4.30 2.20 -0.55
N SER A 595 -4.92 3.32 -0.18
CA SER A 595 -4.85 4.59 -0.91
C SER A 595 -3.41 5.12 -0.95
N GLY A 596 -2.65 4.92 0.14
CA GLY A 596 -1.21 5.21 0.20
C GLY A 596 -0.39 4.41 -0.82
N ILE A 597 -0.69 3.11 -0.96
CA ILE A 597 -0.10 2.24 -1.98
C ILE A 597 -0.42 2.76 -3.37
N GLY A 598 -1.66 3.19 -3.62
CA GLY A 598 -2.09 3.80 -4.88
C GLY A 598 -1.25 5.03 -5.27
N ASN A 599 -1.01 5.95 -4.33
CA ASN A 599 -0.17 7.12 -4.56
C ASN A 599 1.29 6.77 -4.86
N VAL A 600 1.88 5.82 -4.14
CA VAL A 600 3.23 5.32 -4.40
C VAL A 600 3.31 4.67 -5.78
N SER A 601 2.27 3.97 -6.20
CA SER A 601 2.17 3.33 -7.51
C SER A 601 2.19 4.34 -8.65
N LEU A 602 1.45 5.43 -8.53
CA LEU A 602 1.46 6.53 -9.51
C LEU A 602 2.82 7.23 -9.57
N LEU A 603 3.55 7.31 -8.45
CA LEU A 603 4.92 7.79 -8.44
C LEU A 603 5.86 6.83 -9.20
N PHE A 604 5.72 5.51 -9.02
CA PHE A 604 6.50 4.52 -9.78
C PHE A 604 6.20 4.63 -11.28
N LEU A 605 4.94 4.86 -11.63
CA LEU A 605 4.53 5.12 -13.01
C LEU A 605 5.24 6.36 -13.59
N GLY A 606 5.27 7.46 -12.86
CA GLY A 606 5.95 8.69 -13.27
C GLY A 606 7.46 8.57 -13.30
N GLY A 607 8.05 7.83 -12.34
CA GLY A 607 9.50 7.64 -12.17
C GLY A 607 10.00 8.11 -10.80
N VAL A 608 10.28 7.15 -9.92
CA VAL A 608 10.58 7.33 -8.48
C VAL A 608 11.76 8.22 -8.17
N GLY A 609 12.78 8.22 -9.02
CA GLY A 609 14.01 8.99 -8.75
C GLY A 609 13.96 10.44 -9.21
N HIS A 610 12.84 10.90 -9.80
CA HIS A 610 12.75 12.18 -10.48
C HIS A 610 11.64 13.05 -9.92
N ILE A 611 11.93 14.33 -9.67
CA ILE A 611 10.92 15.33 -9.29
C ILE A 611 9.84 15.44 -10.39
N GLY A 612 10.24 15.42 -11.68
CA GLY A 612 9.29 15.42 -12.79
C GLY A 612 8.41 14.16 -12.83
N GLY A 613 8.91 13.00 -12.35
CA GLY A 613 8.11 11.79 -12.16
C GLY A 613 6.99 11.99 -11.13
N ALA A 614 7.29 12.66 -10.01
CA ALA A 614 6.28 13.03 -9.02
C ALA A 614 5.19 13.94 -9.62
N MET A 615 5.57 14.91 -10.48
CA MET A 615 4.60 15.76 -11.15
C MET A 615 3.70 14.97 -12.11
N ILE A 616 4.28 14.09 -12.94
CA ILE A 616 3.51 13.23 -13.86
C ILE A 616 2.56 12.33 -13.05
N GLY A 617 3.05 11.68 -12.00
CA GLY A 617 2.22 10.86 -11.12
C GLY A 617 1.06 11.64 -10.50
N ALA A 618 1.32 12.87 -10.05
CA ALA A 618 0.34 13.74 -9.44
C ALA A 618 -0.77 14.19 -10.40
N LEU A 619 -0.46 14.42 -11.65
CA LEU A 619 -1.46 14.71 -12.68
C LEU A 619 -2.39 13.51 -12.94
N LEU A 620 -1.86 12.32 -12.67
CA LEU A 620 -2.58 11.05 -12.83
C LEU A 620 -3.37 10.62 -11.60
N THR A 621 -3.36 11.32 -10.48
CA THR A 621 -4.12 10.94 -9.27
C THR A 621 -5.64 10.93 -9.50
N PRO A 622 -6.41 10.13 -8.76
CA PRO A 622 -7.86 10.27 -8.71
C PRO A 622 -8.23 11.71 -8.34
N ALA A 623 -9.20 12.29 -9.03
CA ALA A 623 -9.56 13.71 -8.93
C ALA A 623 -8.44 14.72 -9.29
N GLY A 624 -7.32 14.28 -9.91
CA GLY A 624 -6.28 15.17 -10.42
C GLY A 624 -6.65 15.82 -11.76
N LEU A 625 -5.76 16.66 -12.29
CA LEU A 625 -6.01 17.48 -13.49
C LEU A 625 -6.41 16.68 -14.73
N LEU A 626 -5.87 15.47 -14.89
CA LEU A 626 -6.20 14.55 -15.99
C LEU A 626 -7.33 13.57 -15.61
N SER A 627 -8.08 13.80 -14.53
CA SER A 627 -9.14 12.88 -14.10
C SER A 627 -10.42 13.05 -14.92
N THR A 628 -11.18 11.94 -15.05
CA THR A 628 -12.54 11.94 -15.58
C THR A 628 -13.54 12.26 -14.45
N THR A 629 -14.71 12.77 -14.82
CA THR A 629 -15.78 13.10 -13.86
C THR A 629 -16.64 11.91 -13.46
N SER A 630 -16.63 10.84 -14.26
CA SER A 630 -17.45 9.67 -13.97
C SER A 630 -16.77 8.73 -12.96
N SER A 631 -17.55 8.14 -12.05
CA SER A 631 -17.08 7.17 -11.07
C SER A 631 -16.48 5.91 -11.74
N GLU A 632 -17.10 5.44 -12.81
CA GLU A 632 -16.60 4.32 -13.61
C GLU A 632 -15.25 4.64 -14.26
N GLY A 633 -15.11 5.86 -14.81
CA GLY A 633 -13.85 6.33 -15.37
C GLY A 633 -12.73 6.42 -14.35
N GLN A 634 -13.03 6.73 -13.09
CA GLN A 634 -12.03 6.72 -12.00
C GLN A 634 -11.57 5.30 -11.69
N ILE A 635 -12.50 4.34 -11.58
CA ILE A 635 -12.17 2.93 -11.32
C ILE A 635 -11.36 2.36 -12.48
N LEU A 636 -11.81 2.56 -13.73
CA LEU A 636 -11.09 2.09 -14.92
C LEU A 636 -9.67 2.64 -14.98
N ARG A 637 -9.48 3.89 -14.64
CA ARG A 637 -8.17 4.54 -14.59
C ARG A 637 -7.27 3.96 -13.49
N THR A 638 -7.81 3.71 -12.29
CA THR A 638 -7.05 3.08 -11.22
C THR A 638 -6.61 1.66 -11.62
N THR A 639 -7.47 0.92 -12.28
CA THR A 639 -7.14 -0.40 -12.83
C THR A 639 -6.07 -0.31 -13.93
N ALA A 640 -6.22 0.64 -14.85
CA ALA A 640 -5.23 0.90 -15.89
C ALA A 640 -3.87 1.32 -15.29
N SER A 641 -3.86 2.08 -14.19
CA SER A 641 -2.62 2.45 -13.50
C SER A 641 -1.91 1.22 -12.91
N GLY A 642 -2.67 0.26 -12.35
CA GLY A 642 -2.14 -1.02 -11.88
C GLY A 642 -1.52 -1.84 -13.01
N ALA A 643 -2.23 -1.98 -14.14
CA ALA A 643 -1.73 -2.68 -15.33
C ALA A 643 -0.47 -2.01 -15.91
N LEU A 644 -0.48 -0.69 -16.03
CA LEU A 644 0.65 0.08 -16.55
C LEU A 644 1.87 0.00 -15.59
N MET A 645 1.63 -0.05 -14.29
CA MET A 645 2.68 -0.27 -13.30
C MET A 645 3.35 -1.64 -13.46
N ILE A 646 2.57 -2.71 -13.72
CA ILE A 646 3.11 -4.04 -14.06
C ILE A 646 3.96 -3.95 -15.33
N ALA A 647 3.45 -3.31 -16.37
CA ALA A 647 4.16 -3.13 -17.64
C ALA A 647 5.49 -2.37 -17.43
N ILE A 648 5.49 -1.29 -16.67
CA ILE A 648 6.71 -0.52 -16.36
C ILE A 648 7.70 -1.36 -15.54
N ALA A 649 7.24 -2.13 -14.55
CA ALA A 649 8.11 -3.03 -13.80
C ALA A 649 8.83 -4.05 -14.70
N ILE A 650 8.14 -4.54 -15.73
CA ILE A 650 8.68 -5.52 -16.68
C ILE A 650 9.61 -4.87 -17.71
N PHE A 651 9.18 -3.78 -18.33
CA PHE A 651 9.89 -3.21 -19.48
C PHE A 651 10.89 -2.12 -19.10
N ARG A 652 10.57 -1.25 -18.11
CA ARG A 652 11.39 -0.10 -17.75
C ARG A 652 11.29 0.25 -16.26
N SER A 653 12.32 -0.05 -15.51
CA SER A 653 12.40 0.26 -14.07
C SER A 653 12.46 1.76 -13.72
N ASP A 654 12.69 2.66 -14.70
CA ASP A 654 12.90 4.10 -14.47
C ASP A 654 11.63 4.95 -14.69
N GLY A 655 10.49 4.33 -15.01
CA GLY A 655 9.20 4.99 -15.19
C GLY A 655 9.02 5.75 -16.52
N LEU A 656 7.87 6.41 -16.70
CA LEU A 656 7.50 7.14 -17.92
C LEU A 656 8.49 8.27 -18.28
N ILE A 657 9.10 8.88 -17.28
CA ILE A 657 10.07 9.96 -17.52
C ILE A 657 11.27 9.50 -18.35
N SER A 658 11.60 8.22 -18.33
CA SER A 658 12.69 7.65 -19.15
C SER A 658 12.38 7.63 -20.65
N LEU A 659 11.11 7.80 -21.05
CA LEU A 659 10.71 7.93 -22.46
C LEU A 659 11.21 9.26 -23.07
N THR A 660 11.52 10.25 -22.26
CA THR A 660 12.06 11.53 -22.72
C THR A 660 13.57 11.47 -23.06
N ASP A 661 14.29 10.44 -22.60
CA ASP A 661 15.74 10.33 -22.82
C ASP A 661 16.16 10.11 -24.28
N PRO A 662 15.50 9.26 -25.11
CA PRO A 662 15.83 9.12 -26.52
C PRO A 662 15.51 10.39 -27.32
N ILE A 663 14.44 11.13 -26.97
CA ILE A 663 14.06 12.39 -27.59
C ILE A 663 15.12 13.46 -27.27
N LYS A 664 15.59 13.54 -26.01
CA LYS A 664 16.67 14.43 -25.60
C LYS A 664 17.98 14.12 -26.31
N LYS A 665 18.32 12.84 -26.50
CA LYS A 665 19.52 12.44 -27.25
C LYS A 665 19.45 12.87 -28.71
N LYS A 666 18.32 12.67 -29.38
CA LYS A 666 18.12 13.14 -30.76
C LYS A 666 18.22 14.67 -30.87
N LEU A 667 17.60 15.41 -29.96
CA LEU A 667 17.66 16.88 -29.93
C LEU A 667 19.08 17.41 -29.64
N THR A 668 19.84 16.73 -28.78
CA THR A 668 21.22 17.12 -28.46
C THR A 668 22.16 16.79 -29.61
N GLN A 669 21.96 15.68 -30.32
CA GLN A 669 22.71 15.31 -31.52
C GLN A 669 22.39 16.26 -32.70
N SER A 670 21.12 16.63 -32.88
CA SER A 670 20.72 17.61 -33.90
C SER A 670 21.29 19.01 -33.60
N ARG A 671 21.36 19.45 -32.34
CA ARG A 671 22.01 20.70 -31.96
C ARG A 671 23.54 20.65 -32.16
N SER A 672 24.18 19.54 -31.86
CA SER A 672 25.64 19.43 -32.05
C SER A 672 26.01 19.33 -33.52
N SER A 673 25.15 18.77 -34.38
CA SER A 673 25.38 18.76 -35.83
C SER A 673 25.14 20.18 -36.45
N LEU A 674 24.14 20.94 -35.98
CA LEU A 674 23.91 22.34 -36.38
C LEU A 674 25.06 23.25 -35.92
N PHE A 675 25.63 23.05 -34.72
CA PHE A 675 26.81 23.80 -34.28
C PHE A 675 28.08 23.48 -35.07
N LYS A 676 28.27 22.21 -35.48
CA LYS A 676 29.41 21.81 -36.36
C LYS A 676 29.24 22.42 -37.75
N GLN A 677 28.07 22.40 -38.32
CA GLN A 677 27.81 23.04 -39.63
C GLN A 677 28.07 24.55 -39.63
N ASN A 678 27.66 25.28 -38.58
CA ASN A 678 27.90 26.71 -38.47
C ASN A 678 29.37 27.06 -38.21
N THR A 679 30.19 26.13 -37.63
CA THR A 679 31.64 26.36 -37.42
C THR A 679 32.47 26.08 -38.67
N GLU A 680 31.95 25.28 -39.58
CA GLU A 680 32.60 25.05 -40.91
C GLU A 680 32.31 26.16 -41.91
N VAL A 681 31.13 26.76 -41.86
CA VAL A 681 30.72 27.91 -42.71
C VAL A 681 31.47 29.20 -42.32
N THR A 682 31.92 29.33 -41.05
CA THR A 682 32.69 30.52 -40.60
C THR A 682 34.20 30.38 -40.84
N LYS A 683 34.68 29.23 -41.37
CA LYS A 683 36.08 28.99 -41.72
C LYS A 683 36.38 28.97 -43.23
N GLN A 684 35.37 29.20 -44.06
CA GLN A 684 35.48 29.62 -45.46
C GLN A 684 35.31 31.13 -45.59
#